data_54dff89e6e74649035934ebf6991a0c1
#
_entry.id   54dff89e6e74649035934ebf6991a0c1
#
_cell.length_a   1.000
_cell.length_b   1.000
_cell.length_c   1.000
_cell.angle_alpha   90.00
_cell.angle_beta   90.00
_cell.angle_gamma   90.00
#
_symmetry.space_group_name_H-M   'P 1'
#
loop_
_entity.id
_entity.type
_entity.pdbx_description
1 polymer ?
#
loop_
_entity_poly.entity_id
_entity_poly.type
_entity_poly.pdbx_seq_one_letter_code
_entity_poly.pdbx_strand_id
1 'polypeptide(L)'
;MTPLLRKLGGLLLDEYNLEKRVKKGVTSLLTELEMMHAALRKVGKKPTEELDEQVRIWADKVRELCYNMEDAVDAFMVLVEGNRYHERVPNNMKNRVKKFLKKTTKLFSRGKALHEIGDAMDEAKELAKELGDLRQRYMLEGHAGETRDTIDPRLEVMYKDVSELVGIEHKRDKLIKMLREGDENGMQQPKAISIVGSGGLGKTTLAKAVYDKLIGQYACGAFVSVSRNPDIKKIFKKMLHQLDRKRYASINEAVRDEEQLIDELNMFLHCKRYLIVIDDIWDEEDWRIIKCAFSKSVGSAVIMTTRKISVSKACHLSGDDMVYEMKPLTEGDSQRLFYKRIFPQGSDCPSQLEQVSRNILRKCGGVPLAIITIASLLASNEQQIKPKYQWDNILNSMGRGLAEGGSVKDMRRILSFSYYDLPSHLKTCFLYLSIFPEDFEIRRDRLIWRWIAEGLVQGGKQESRPFELGESYFNELANRNLIQPVDIDVEGRASACRVHDMVLDLICSLSSEENFVTVLDGTVQSKPSSHIKVRLLSFQNSMSELTTHWVDATSMPQLRSVTLFRTDVDLIQALPSFQILRVLDLEGCNLGESSHKVDLSCVENLLHLRYLGLRDTRVGILPMEIGKLRFLETLDLRVGGSAEVPSSVVRLGHLMCLYVDPDVRLSVGMGNLVSLEELTTVKVGGTVAIEKELGQLIELRVLQLEWTGDDESVCSSLVVSLGNLRKLQSLIIFRQGGLRFDVIWDSWVPPPHLRTFEFVGCTLTMPKWINSSVLPLLSILRIEVKRVQPEVDIQILGKLPALRFLYLETTKDQYTRAESFIVGADAFPCLRECYLYYFQTGPSIFPRGAMPRLEVLYFFARALHIAGGELDVGMDHLPSLRRVMVSLCPEKDDIIDKIDEAAAMVRLSAAVHPNRPAIIVFDFYLPTEWEQEEEERR
;
A
#
# COMPACT_ATOMS: atom_id res chain seq x y z
N MET A 1 -14.69 -16.32 6.25
CA MET A 1 -15.58 -16.53 7.42
C MET A 1 -16.02 -15.23 8.09
N THR A 2 -15.15 -14.31 8.44
CA THR A 2 -15.52 -13.04 9.11
C THR A 2 -16.55 -12.20 8.33
N PRO A 3 -16.46 -12.07 6.97
CA PRO A 3 -17.51 -11.40 6.19
C PRO A 3 -18.89 -12.05 6.36
N LEU A 4 -18.92 -13.38 6.35
CA LEU A 4 -20.16 -14.15 6.53
C LEU A 4 -20.78 -13.91 7.92
N LEU A 5 -19.98 -13.98 8.98
CA LEU A 5 -20.46 -13.74 10.36
C LEU A 5 -21.11 -12.37 10.50
N ARG A 6 -20.51 -11.34 9.89
CA ARG A 6 -21.05 -9.97 9.88
C ARG A 6 -22.37 -9.88 9.11
N LYS A 7 -22.45 -10.49 7.93
CA LYS A 7 -23.67 -10.51 7.10
C LYS A 7 -24.79 -11.24 7.81
N LEU A 8 -24.50 -12.39 8.42
CA LEU A 8 -25.47 -13.13 9.23
C LEU A 8 -25.95 -12.31 10.43
N GLY A 9 -25.05 -11.62 11.13
CA GLY A 9 -25.41 -10.69 12.19
C GLY A 9 -26.31 -9.56 11.71
N GLY A 10 -26.01 -9.00 10.53
CA GLY A 10 -26.85 -7.98 9.88
C GLY A 10 -28.25 -8.46 9.53
N LEU A 11 -28.41 -9.73 9.12
CA LEU A 11 -29.74 -10.32 8.83
C LEU A 11 -30.64 -10.39 10.07
N LEU A 12 -30.07 -10.41 11.28
CA LEU A 12 -30.86 -10.43 12.53
C LEU A 12 -31.49 -9.08 12.88
N LEU A 13 -31.08 -8.02 12.20
CA LEU A 13 -31.69 -6.69 12.36
C LEU A 13 -33.16 -6.73 11.90
N ASP A 14 -34.02 -5.96 12.56
CA ASP A 14 -35.46 -5.97 12.30
C ASP A 14 -35.85 -5.46 10.90
N GLU A 15 -34.94 -4.80 10.21
CA GLU A 15 -35.13 -4.28 8.85
C GLU A 15 -35.50 -5.37 7.82
N TYR A 16 -35.04 -6.61 7.99
CA TYR A 16 -35.28 -7.72 7.04
C TYR A 16 -36.58 -8.49 7.32
N ASN A 17 -37.27 -8.25 8.47
CA ASN A 17 -38.52 -8.95 8.85
C ASN A 17 -38.49 -10.47 8.67
N LEU A 18 -37.38 -11.09 9.08
CA LEU A 18 -37.22 -12.54 9.01
C LEU A 18 -38.21 -13.26 9.96
N GLU A 19 -38.76 -14.39 9.51
CA GLU A 19 -39.57 -15.26 10.34
C GLU A 19 -38.79 -15.74 11.57
N LYS A 20 -39.52 -15.95 12.68
CA LYS A 20 -38.94 -16.39 13.97
C LYS A 20 -38.09 -17.66 13.86
N ARG A 21 -38.52 -18.61 12.97
CA ARG A 21 -37.76 -19.84 12.68
C ARG A 21 -36.41 -19.54 12.03
N VAL A 22 -36.38 -18.66 11.02
CA VAL A 22 -35.16 -18.27 10.30
C VAL A 22 -34.23 -17.50 11.22
N LYS A 23 -34.72 -16.52 12.01
CA LYS A 23 -33.91 -15.80 13.02
C LYS A 23 -33.21 -16.77 14.00
N LYS A 24 -33.94 -17.79 14.48
CA LYS A 24 -33.36 -18.81 15.38
C LYS A 24 -32.30 -19.67 14.67
N GLY A 25 -32.54 -20.04 13.40
CA GLY A 25 -31.58 -20.76 12.55
C GLY A 25 -30.29 -19.98 12.36
N VAL A 26 -30.40 -18.71 11.97
CA VAL A 26 -29.26 -17.78 11.78
C VAL A 26 -28.46 -17.61 13.08
N THR A 27 -29.13 -17.43 14.24
CA THR A 27 -28.44 -17.28 15.52
C THR A 27 -27.66 -18.54 15.90
N SER A 28 -28.25 -19.73 15.72
CA SER A 28 -27.58 -21.01 16.01
C SER A 28 -26.38 -21.22 15.08
N LEU A 29 -26.55 -20.96 13.78
CA LEU A 29 -25.46 -21.08 12.80
C LEU A 29 -24.32 -20.11 13.08
N LEU A 30 -24.64 -18.89 13.50
CA LEU A 30 -23.65 -17.86 13.84
C LEU A 30 -22.74 -18.34 14.98
N THR A 31 -23.32 -18.93 16.02
CA THR A 31 -22.56 -19.50 17.16
C THR A 31 -21.63 -20.62 16.71
N GLU A 32 -22.10 -21.56 15.89
CA GLU A 32 -21.28 -22.66 15.36
C GLU A 32 -20.11 -22.13 14.50
N LEU A 33 -20.40 -21.18 13.61
CA LEU A 33 -19.38 -20.59 12.76
C LEU A 33 -18.34 -19.78 13.56
N GLU A 34 -18.73 -19.09 14.65
CA GLU A 34 -17.79 -18.41 15.54
C GLU A 34 -16.80 -19.41 16.18
N MET A 35 -17.29 -20.55 16.64
CA MET A 35 -16.43 -21.61 17.19
C MET A 35 -15.49 -22.19 16.15
N MET A 36 -15.99 -22.43 14.91
CA MET A 36 -15.15 -22.89 13.80
C MET A 36 -14.12 -21.84 13.40
N HIS A 37 -14.49 -20.56 13.42
CA HIS A 37 -13.58 -19.46 13.14
C HIS A 37 -12.42 -19.41 14.14
N ALA A 38 -12.70 -19.55 15.42
CA ALA A 38 -11.67 -19.63 16.45
C ALA A 38 -10.70 -20.82 16.21
N ALA A 39 -11.23 -21.96 15.76
CA ALA A 39 -10.42 -23.12 15.41
C ALA A 39 -9.56 -22.89 14.16
N LEU A 40 -10.15 -22.36 13.07
CA LEU A 40 -9.41 -22.03 11.84
C LEU A 40 -8.31 -20.99 12.08
N ARG A 41 -8.50 -20.07 13.02
CA ARG A 41 -7.43 -19.12 13.41
C ARG A 41 -6.21 -19.82 13.99
N LYS A 42 -6.40 -20.90 14.76
CA LYS A 42 -5.29 -21.71 15.27
C LYS A 42 -4.61 -22.49 14.16
N VAL A 43 -5.40 -23.13 13.28
CA VAL A 43 -4.91 -23.89 12.12
C VAL A 43 -4.10 -22.97 11.18
N GLY A 44 -4.61 -21.80 10.84
CA GLY A 44 -3.96 -20.85 9.93
C GLY A 44 -2.65 -20.21 10.44
N LYS A 45 -2.24 -20.53 11.67
CA LYS A 45 -0.91 -20.12 12.18
C LYS A 45 0.21 -21.08 11.81
N LYS A 46 -0.13 -22.28 11.33
CA LYS A 46 0.83 -23.33 10.97
C LYS A 46 0.95 -23.47 9.45
N PRO A 47 2.12 -23.79 8.93
CA PRO A 47 2.29 -24.20 7.54
C PRO A 47 1.41 -25.39 7.19
N THR A 48 0.90 -25.42 5.96
CA THR A 48 0.04 -26.53 5.47
C THR A 48 0.74 -27.88 5.56
N GLU A 49 2.06 -27.90 5.38
CA GLU A 49 2.92 -29.11 5.48
C GLU A 49 3.01 -29.68 6.92
N GLU A 50 2.80 -28.84 7.93
CA GLU A 50 2.81 -29.21 9.35
C GLU A 50 1.43 -29.61 9.88
N LEU A 51 0.38 -29.50 9.05
CA LEU A 51 -0.97 -29.85 9.41
C LEU A 51 -1.26 -31.32 9.09
N ASP A 52 -1.93 -31.99 10.02
CA ASP A 52 -2.52 -33.29 9.78
C ASP A 52 -3.48 -33.23 8.58
N GLU A 53 -3.49 -34.25 7.74
CA GLU A 53 -4.34 -34.33 6.54
C GLU A 53 -5.83 -34.19 6.88
N GLN A 54 -6.27 -34.76 8.01
CA GLN A 54 -7.64 -34.66 8.47
C GLN A 54 -8.00 -33.22 8.86
N VAL A 55 -7.08 -32.50 9.51
CA VAL A 55 -7.26 -31.06 9.85
C VAL A 55 -7.37 -30.22 8.58
N ARG A 56 -6.58 -30.53 7.57
CA ARG A 56 -6.61 -29.83 6.27
C ARG A 56 -7.94 -30.04 5.57
N ILE A 57 -8.41 -31.30 5.45
CA ILE A 57 -9.70 -31.63 4.84
C ILE A 57 -10.86 -30.96 5.59
N TRP A 58 -10.83 -30.96 6.91
CA TRP A 58 -11.83 -30.29 7.73
C TRP A 58 -11.83 -28.77 7.48
N ALA A 59 -10.68 -28.14 7.48
CA ALA A 59 -10.55 -26.69 7.22
C ALA A 59 -11.07 -26.31 5.84
N ASP A 60 -10.82 -27.11 4.81
CA ASP A 60 -11.31 -26.91 3.44
C ASP A 60 -12.85 -27.01 3.37
N LYS A 61 -13.43 -28.00 4.03
CA LYS A 61 -14.90 -28.14 4.09
C LYS A 61 -15.56 -26.99 4.83
N VAL A 62 -14.95 -26.50 5.92
CA VAL A 62 -15.46 -25.31 6.64
C VAL A 62 -15.35 -24.05 5.78
N ARG A 63 -14.27 -23.88 5.02
CA ARG A 63 -14.12 -22.76 4.08
C ARG A 63 -15.20 -22.81 2.99
N GLU A 64 -15.44 -23.98 2.42
CA GLU A 64 -16.45 -24.19 1.37
C GLU A 64 -17.87 -23.90 1.88
N LEU A 65 -18.22 -24.36 3.08
CA LEU A 65 -19.48 -24.02 3.73
C LEU A 65 -19.64 -22.50 3.86
N CYS A 66 -18.60 -21.80 4.32
CA CYS A 66 -18.65 -20.36 4.49
C CYS A 66 -18.87 -19.61 3.16
N TYR A 67 -18.25 -20.06 2.08
CA TYR A 67 -18.44 -19.46 0.77
C TYR A 67 -19.87 -19.68 0.24
N ASN A 68 -20.38 -20.90 0.34
CA ASN A 68 -21.74 -21.22 -0.12
C ASN A 68 -22.80 -20.43 0.66
N MET A 69 -22.59 -20.28 1.98
CA MET A 69 -23.47 -19.47 2.82
C MET A 69 -23.42 -17.98 2.51
N GLU A 70 -22.21 -17.46 2.24
CA GLU A 70 -22.06 -16.07 1.87
C GLU A 70 -22.78 -15.76 0.54
N ASP A 71 -22.70 -16.67 -0.45
CA ASP A 71 -23.40 -16.54 -1.72
C ASP A 71 -24.93 -16.57 -1.54
N ALA A 72 -25.43 -17.45 -0.68
CA ALA A 72 -26.86 -17.53 -0.36
C ALA A 72 -27.36 -16.24 0.32
N VAL A 73 -26.59 -15.69 1.28
CA VAL A 73 -26.94 -14.44 1.97
C VAL A 73 -26.92 -13.26 0.98
N ASP A 74 -25.93 -13.17 0.11
CA ASP A 74 -25.85 -12.10 -0.88
C ASP A 74 -27.01 -12.17 -1.87
N ALA A 75 -27.34 -13.36 -2.37
CA ALA A 75 -28.50 -13.57 -3.24
C ALA A 75 -29.81 -13.13 -2.57
N PHE A 76 -30.00 -13.46 -1.30
CA PHE A 76 -31.15 -13.03 -0.52
C PHE A 76 -31.21 -11.50 -0.37
N MET A 77 -30.07 -10.85 -0.03
CA MET A 77 -30.01 -9.39 0.14
C MET A 77 -30.39 -8.66 -1.17
N VAL A 78 -29.88 -9.11 -2.33
CA VAL A 78 -30.25 -8.55 -3.64
C VAL A 78 -31.75 -8.65 -3.90
N LEU A 79 -32.36 -9.80 -3.58
CA LEU A 79 -33.80 -10.01 -3.77
C LEU A 79 -34.65 -9.12 -2.85
N VAL A 80 -34.28 -8.98 -1.59
CA VAL A 80 -35.04 -8.18 -0.63
C VAL A 80 -34.93 -6.68 -0.94
N GLU A 81 -33.79 -6.16 -1.25
CA GLU A 81 -33.59 -4.75 -1.60
C GLU A 81 -34.20 -4.42 -2.97
N GLY A 82 -34.12 -5.32 -3.93
CA GLY A 82 -34.81 -5.20 -5.21
C GLY A 82 -36.32 -5.00 -5.04
N ASN A 83 -36.95 -5.65 -4.05
CA ASN A 83 -38.40 -5.54 -3.79
C ASN A 83 -38.78 -4.29 -3.00
N ARG A 84 -37.97 -3.79 -2.07
CA ARG A 84 -38.26 -2.56 -1.28
C ARG A 84 -38.45 -1.32 -2.15
N TYR A 85 -37.79 -1.25 -3.29
CA TYR A 85 -37.92 -0.10 -4.21
C TYR A 85 -39.24 -0.10 -5.00
N HIS A 86 -39.90 -1.25 -5.16
CA HIS A 86 -41.19 -1.33 -5.82
C HIS A 86 -42.31 -0.59 -5.06
N GLU A 87 -42.18 -0.43 -3.75
CA GLU A 87 -43.17 0.26 -2.94
C GLU A 87 -43.07 1.78 -3.01
N ARG A 88 -41.92 2.32 -3.45
CA ARG A 88 -41.65 3.79 -3.50
C ARG A 88 -41.79 4.44 -4.90
N VAL A 89 -42.08 3.69 -5.96
CA VAL A 89 -42.15 4.18 -7.35
C VAL A 89 -43.58 4.54 -7.76
N PRO A 90 -43.83 5.67 -8.48
CA PRO A 90 -45.12 6.08 -8.98
C PRO A 90 -45.73 5.05 -9.95
N ASN A 91 -47.05 4.94 -9.95
CA ASN A 91 -47.82 3.89 -10.62
C ASN A 91 -47.57 3.70 -12.14
N ASN A 92 -47.11 4.74 -12.84
CA ASN A 92 -46.90 4.67 -14.31
C ASN A 92 -45.62 3.86 -14.72
N MET A 93 -44.65 3.67 -13.83
CA MET A 93 -43.48 2.83 -14.10
C MET A 93 -43.66 1.37 -13.66
N LYS A 94 -44.61 1.09 -12.74
CA LYS A 94 -44.84 -0.27 -12.19
C LYS A 94 -45.12 -1.31 -13.28
N ASN A 95 -45.76 -0.95 -14.37
CA ASN A 95 -46.15 -1.91 -15.41
C ASN A 95 -44.99 -2.34 -16.33
N ARG A 96 -44.04 -1.47 -16.62
CA ARG A 96 -42.82 -1.79 -17.40
C ARG A 96 -41.84 -2.63 -16.59
N VAL A 97 -41.63 -2.24 -15.34
CA VAL A 97 -40.76 -2.96 -14.40
C VAL A 97 -41.36 -4.32 -14.02
N LYS A 98 -42.68 -4.41 -13.84
CA LYS A 98 -43.37 -5.69 -13.61
C LYS A 98 -43.26 -6.68 -14.79
N LYS A 99 -43.22 -6.17 -16.03
CA LYS A 99 -43.04 -7.01 -17.23
C LYS A 99 -41.59 -7.52 -17.35
N PHE A 100 -40.62 -6.74 -16.92
CA PHE A 100 -39.19 -7.09 -16.90
C PHE A 100 -38.89 -8.07 -15.76
N LEU A 101 -39.32 -7.76 -14.54
CA LEU A 101 -39.18 -8.66 -13.37
C LEU A 101 -39.95 -9.97 -13.55
N LYS A 102 -41.12 -9.99 -14.28
CA LYS A 102 -41.78 -11.24 -14.63
C LYS A 102 -40.93 -12.17 -15.52
N LYS A 103 -39.99 -11.62 -16.29
CA LYS A 103 -39.06 -12.41 -17.11
C LYS A 103 -37.87 -12.96 -16.31
N THR A 104 -37.39 -12.21 -15.28
CA THR A 104 -36.34 -12.64 -14.35
C THR A 104 -36.90 -13.33 -13.08
N THR A 105 -38.10 -12.94 -12.63
CA THR A 105 -38.79 -13.50 -11.46
C THR A 105 -39.70 -14.67 -11.74
N LYS A 106 -39.56 -15.36 -12.87
CA LYS A 106 -40.13 -16.72 -12.95
C LYS A 106 -39.54 -17.66 -11.89
N LEU A 107 -38.47 -17.20 -11.19
CA LEU A 107 -37.80 -17.95 -10.14
C LEU A 107 -38.13 -17.51 -8.69
N PHE A 108 -38.50 -16.25 -8.39
CA PHE A 108 -38.57 -15.85 -6.97
C PHE A 108 -39.67 -14.82 -6.66
N SER A 109 -40.71 -15.22 -5.93
CA SER A 109 -41.58 -14.34 -5.15
C SER A 109 -40.98 -14.10 -3.75
N ARG A 110 -41.29 -12.97 -3.05
CA ARG A 110 -40.75 -12.64 -1.69
C ARG A 110 -40.97 -13.81 -0.70
N GLY A 111 -42.09 -14.48 -0.77
CA GLY A 111 -42.36 -15.65 0.07
C GLY A 111 -41.45 -16.84 -0.26
N LYS A 112 -41.09 -17.04 -1.53
CA LYS A 112 -40.15 -18.08 -1.97
C LYS A 112 -38.73 -17.77 -1.51
N ALA A 113 -38.28 -16.52 -1.63
CA ALA A 113 -36.94 -16.12 -1.21
C ALA A 113 -36.73 -16.28 0.30
N LEU A 114 -37.75 -15.97 1.12
CA LEU A 114 -37.72 -16.20 2.56
C LEU A 114 -37.71 -17.69 2.91
N HIS A 115 -38.39 -18.52 2.14
CA HIS A 115 -38.39 -19.97 2.33
C HIS A 115 -37.06 -20.58 1.93
N GLU A 116 -36.49 -20.16 0.79
CA GLU A 116 -35.22 -20.64 0.26
C GLU A 116 -34.04 -20.26 1.16
N ILE A 117 -33.99 -19.02 1.71
CA ILE A 117 -32.98 -18.67 2.70
C ILE A 117 -33.17 -19.47 3.99
N GLY A 118 -34.40 -19.76 4.39
CA GLY A 118 -34.69 -20.63 5.53
C GLY A 118 -34.14 -22.03 5.35
N ASP A 119 -34.40 -22.65 4.21
CA ASP A 119 -33.94 -23.99 3.88
C ASP A 119 -32.39 -24.03 3.76
N ALA A 120 -31.78 -23.03 3.12
CA ALA A 120 -30.32 -22.91 3.03
C ALA A 120 -29.66 -22.73 4.42
N MET A 121 -30.31 -22.00 5.35
CA MET A 121 -29.86 -21.85 6.73
C MET A 121 -29.99 -23.15 7.53
N ASP A 122 -31.05 -23.91 7.35
CA ASP A 122 -31.26 -25.18 8.02
C ASP A 122 -30.25 -26.24 7.52
N GLU A 123 -29.99 -26.32 6.19
CA GLU A 123 -28.98 -27.18 5.58
C GLU A 123 -27.58 -26.83 6.05
N ALA A 124 -27.23 -25.55 6.04
CA ALA A 124 -25.93 -25.08 6.51
C ALA A 124 -25.72 -25.37 8.01
N LYS A 125 -26.75 -25.26 8.81
CA LYS A 125 -26.70 -25.56 10.25
C LYS A 125 -26.44 -27.05 10.48
N GLU A 126 -27.10 -27.94 9.74
CA GLU A 126 -26.85 -29.39 9.85
C GLU A 126 -25.41 -29.71 9.45
N LEU A 127 -24.92 -29.15 8.31
CA LEU A 127 -23.56 -29.36 7.85
C LEU A 127 -22.53 -28.77 8.85
N ALA A 128 -22.80 -27.59 9.41
CA ALA A 128 -21.96 -27.01 10.45
C ALA A 128 -21.86 -27.91 11.69
N LYS A 129 -22.99 -28.47 12.11
CA LYS A 129 -23.02 -29.43 13.23
C LYS A 129 -22.23 -30.70 12.91
N GLU A 130 -22.40 -31.27 11.73
CA GLU A 130 -21.62 -32.44 11.27
C GLU A 130 -20.11 -32.15 11.29
N LEU A 131 -19.69 -30.97 10.80
CA LEU A 131 -18.29 -30.55 10.82
C LEU A 131 -17.76 -30.31 12.24
N GLY A 132 -18.59 -29.83 13.16
CA GLY A 132 -18.30 -29.73 14.58
C GLY A 132 -18.11 -31.12 15.22
N ASP A 133 -19.01 -32.07 14.95
CA ASP A 133 -18.97 -33.45 15.42
C ASP A 133 -17.74 -34.20 14.87
N LEU A 134 -17.40 -33.99 13.59
CA LEU A 134 -16.17 -34.52 12.97
C LEU A 134 -14.93 -34.02 13.69
N ARG A 135 -14.87 -32.74 14.02
CA ARG A 135 -13.75 -32.18 14.80
C ARG A 135 -13.62 -32.83 16.15
N GLN A 136 -14.72 -33.00 16.87
CA GLN A 136 -14.72 -33.63 18.20
C GLN A 136 -14.40 -35.11 18.12
N ARG A 137 -14.99 -35.85 17.15
CA ARG A 137 -14.82 -37.28 16.95
C ARG A 137 -13.40 -37.70 16.65
N TYR A 138 -12.67 -36.88 15.88
CA TYR A 138 -11.28 -37.16 15.51
C TYR A 138 -10.27 -36.41 16.39
N MET A 139 -10.71 -35.78 17.51
CA MET A 139 -9.85 -34.98 18.40
C MET A 139 -8.89 -34.09 17.61
N LEU A 140 -9.44 -33.31 16.62
CA LEU A 140 -8.66 -32.37 15.83
C LEU A 140 -8.18 -31.18 16.68
N GLU A 141 -7.75 -31.46 17.89
CA GLU A 141 -6.89 -30.56 18.65
C GLU A 141 -5.52 -30.69 18.01
N GLY A 142 -4.96 -29.55 17.57
CA GLY A 142 -3.70 -29.50 16.85
C GLY A 142 -2.55 -30.23 17.56
N HIS A 143 -2.60 -31.53 17.56
CA HIS A 143 -1.43 -32.36 17.79
C HIS A 143 -0.49 -31.97 16.66
N ALA A 144 0.60 -31.28 17.01
CA ALA A 144 1.74 -31.18 16.16
C ALA A 144 2.07 -32.64 15.81
N GLY A 145 1.90 -33.03 14.55
CA GLY A 145 2.56 -34.22 14.05
C GLY A 145 3.99 -34.08 14.55
N GLU A 146 4.59 -35.14 15.04
CA GLU A 146 5.99 -35.14 15.49
C GLU A 146 6.79 -34.38 14.45
N THR A 147 7.08 -33.12 14.75
CA THR A 147 7.98 -32.32 13.96
C THR A 147 9.30 -33.05 14.08
N ARG A 148 9.69 -33.79 13.03
CA ARG A 148 11.10 -34.05 12.84
C ARG A 148 11.76 -32.70 13.05
N ASP A 149 12.66 -32.61 14.03
CA ASP A 149 13.45 -31.41 14.30
C ASP A 149 14.23 -31.07 13.01
N THR A 150 13.55 -30.39 12.10
CA THR A 150 14.17 -29.91 10.88
C THR A 150 15.05 -28.75 11.33
N ILE A 151 16.36 -28.97 11.20
CA ILE A 151 17.38 -27.97 11.51
C ILE A 151 16.99 -26.65 10.83
N ASP A 152 16.91 -25.58 11.62
CA ASP A 152 16.63 -24.24 11.09
C ASP A 152 17.68 -23.88 10.03
N PRO A 153 17.30 -23.63 8.78
CA PRO A 153 18.25 -23.31 7.70
C PRO A 153 19.18 -22.12 8.01
N ARG A 154 18.76 -21.26 8.96
CA ARG A 154 19.57 -20.13 9.43
C ARG A 154 20.80 -20.56 10.22
N LEU A 155 20.78 -21.74 10.85
CA LEU A 155 21.94 -22.25 11.59
C LEU A 155 23.12 -22.50 10.64
N GLU A 156 22.87 -22.99 9.44
CA GLU A 156 23.94 -23.22 8.45
C GLU A 156 24.64 -21.91 8.07
N VAL A 157 23.88 -20.81 7.95
CA VAL A 157 24.42 -19.49 7.62
C VAL A 157 25.27 -18.92 8.78
N MET A 158 24.95 -19.24 10.04
CA MET A 158 25.66 -18.76 11.21
C MET A 158 27.07 -19.33 11.36
N TYR A 159 27.36 -20.46 10.70
CA TYR A 159 28.64 -21.15 10.77
C TYR A 159 29.48 -21.05 9.48
N LYS A 160 29.03 -20.27 8.46
CA LYS A 160 29.83 -20.02 7.25
C LYS A 160 30.97 -19.04 7.53
N ASP A 161 32.11 -19.27 6.92
CA ASP A 161 33.25 -18.37 7.00
C ASP A 161 32.94 -17.02 6.34
N VAL A 162 33.28 -15.92 7.02
CA VAL A 162 33.02 -14.55 6.54
C VAL A 162 33.74 -14.28 5.21
N SER A 163 34.87 -14.96 4.93
CA SER A 163 35.64 -14.83 3.68
C SER A 163 34.88 -15.36 2.44
N GLU A 164 33.85 -16.17 2.65
CA GLU A 164 33.02 -16.70 1.57
C GLU A 164 31.85 -15.78 1.21
N LEU A 165 31.57 -14.76 2.02
CA LEU A 165 30.43 -13.87 1.83
C LEU A 165 30.75 -12.79 0.77
N VAL A 166 29.73 -12.45 -0.05
CA VAL A 166 29.85 -11.43 -1.11
C VAL A 166 29.02 -10.20 -0.76
N GLY A 167 29.60 -8.99 -0.94
CA GLY A 167 28.89 -7.72 -0.78
C GLY A 167 28.56 -7.33 0.67
N ILE A 168 29.24 -7.92 1.65
CA ILE A 168 29.00 -7.69 3.07
C ILE A 168 30.03 -6.73 3.68
N GLU A 169 31.22 -6.63 3.12
CA GLU A 169 32.35 -5.90 3.71
C GLU A 169 32.04 -4.42 3.92
N HIS A 170 31.61 -3.73 2.89
CA HIS A 170 31.26 -2.31 2.98
C HIS A 170 30.10 -2.06 3.96
N LYS A 171 29.07 -2.94 3.96
CA LYS A 171 27.92 -2.84 4.87
C LYS A 171 28.34 -3.04 6.32
N ARG A 172 29.21 -4.04 6.56
CA ARG A 172 29.81 -4.33 7.86
C ARG A 172 30.63 -3.14 8.39
N ASP A 173 31.54 -2.63 7.56
CA ASP A 173 32.45 -1.55 7.97
C ASP A 173 31.69 -0.25 8.22
N LYS A 174 30.61 0.01 7.47
CA LYS A 174 29.66 1.10 7.73
C LYS A 174 28.98 0.94 9.10
N LEU A 175 28.44 -0.25 9.43
CA LEU A 175 27.85 -0.49 10.75
C LEU A 175 28.85 -0.35 11.89
N ILE A 176 30.08 -0.82 11.70
CA ILE A 176 31.16 -0.65 12.69
C ILE A 176 31.47 0.84 12.91
N LYS A 177 31.49 1.63 11.82
CA LYS A 177 31.66 3.08 11.91
C LYS A 177 30.52 3.72 12.71
N MET A 178 29.27 3.38 12.43
CA MET A 178 28.09 3.87 13.16
C MET A 178 28.16 3.51 14.66
N LEU A 179 28.67 2.33 15.03
CA LEU A 179 28.86 1.94 16.44
C LEU A 179 29.95 2.75 17.13
N ARG A 180 30.97 3.25 16.40
CA ARG A 180 32.10 4.03 16.94
C ARG A 180 31.85 5.53 16.98
N GLU A 181 31.06 6.06 16.03
CA GLU A 181 30.70 7.48 15.98
C GLU A 181 29.90 7.88 17.23
N GLY A 182 30.41 8.77 18.06
CA GLY A 182 29.79 9.25 19.29
C GLY A 182 30.47 8.77 20.59
N ASP A 183 31.55 7.98 20.53
CA ASP A 183 32.39 7.66 21.74
C ASP A 183 33.08 8.89 22.30
N GLU A 184 33.23 9.97 21.51
CA GLU A 184 33.87 11.22 21.91
C GLU A 184 33.03 12.09 22.88
N ASN A 185 31.73 11.86 23.01
CA ASN A 185 30.81 12.68 23.80
C ASN A 185 30.49 12.13 25.20
N GLY A 186 31.21 11.13 25.70
CA GLY A 186 31.15 10.67 27.11
C GLY A 186 29.80 10.08 27.54
N MET A 187 29.03 9.49 26.62
CA MET A 187 27.70 8.94 26.89
C MET A 187 27.74 7.71 27.81
N GLN A 188 26.93 7.73 28.85
CA GLN A 188 26.87 6.73 29.92
C GLN A 188 25.94 5.50 29.59
N GLN A 189 25.46 5.36 28.36
CA GLN A 189 24.51 4.31 28.00
C GLN A 189 25.01 3.42 26.86
N PRO A 190 24.57 2.12 26.79
CA PRO A 190 24.88 1.24 25.68
C PRO A 190 24.22 1.75 24.40
N LYS A 191 24.90 1.63 23.26
CA LYS A 191 24.37 1.96 21.94
C LYS A 191 23.60 0.81 21.36
N ALA A 192 22.45 1.10 20.74
CA ALA A 192 21.68 0.11 20.00
C ALA A 192 21.64 0.44 18.50
N ILE A 193 21.88 -0.58 17.65
CA ILE A 193 21.63 -0.52 16.21
C ILE A 193 20.61 -1.58 15.84
N SER A 194 19.56 -1.14 15.16
CA SER A 194 18.53 -2.01 14.62
C SER A 194 18.73 -2.20 13.12
N ILE A 195 18.94 -3.46 12.67
CA ILE A 195 19.04 -3.83 11.25
C ILE A 195 17.68 -4.32 10.78
N VAL A 196 17.01 -3.57 9.89
CA VAL A 196 15.68 -3.88 9.39
C VAL A 196 15.70 -4.21 7.90
N GLY A 197 14.80 -5.07 7.45
CA GLY A 197 14.60 -5.42 6.04
C GLY A 197 13.87 -6.74 5.84
N SER A 198 13.47 -7.04 4.61
CA SER A 198 12.73 -8.25 4.26
C SER A 198 13.50 -9.55 4.55
N GLY A 199 12.80 -10.69 4.52
CA GLY A 199 13.42 -12.03 4.64
C GLY A 199 14.41 -12.28 3.51
N GLY A 200 15.52 -12.97 3.83
CA GLY A 200 16.51 -13.38 2.82
C GLY A 200 17.53 -12.32 2.42
N LEU A 201 17.47 -11.08 2.92
CA LEU A 201 18.46 -10.02 2.62
C LEU A 201 19.83 -10.23 3.29
N GLY A 202 19.95 -11.15 4.25
CA GLY A 202 21.20 -11.44 4.94
C GLY A 202 21.43 -10.59 6.20
N LYS A 203 20.38 -10.15 6.89
CA LYS A 203 20.46 -9.39 8.15
C LYS A 203 21.26 -10.14 9.22
N THR A 204 20.89 -11.40 9.47
CA THR A 204 21.58 -12.31 10.40
C THR A 204 23.07 -12.45 10.04
N THR A 205 23.36 -12.61 8.75
CA THR A 205 24.73 -12.73 8.22
C THR A 205 25.54 -11.46 8.49
N LEU A 206 24.93 -10.29 8.26
CA LEU A 206 25.60 -8.98 8.52
C LEU A 206 25.83 -8.77 10.02
N ALA A 207 24.84 -9.05 10.86
CA ALA A 207 24.96 -8.95 12.32
C ALA A 207 26.06 -9.88 12.83
N LYS A 208 26.14 -11.12 12.31
CA LYS A 208 27.18 -12.07 12.67
C LYS A 208 28.57 -11.60 12.23
N ALA A 209 28.71 -11.09 11.01
CA ALA A 209 29.98 -10.57 10.51
C ALA A 209 30.50 -9.36 11.32
N VAL A 210 29.59 -8.52 11.81
CA VAL A 210 29.95 -7.41 12.73
C VAL A 210 30.34 -7.94 14.09
N TYR A 211 29.56 -8.89 14.64
CA TYR A 211 29.83 -9.51 15.94
C TYR A 211 31.22 -10.18 15.96
N ASP A 212 31.53 -11.03 14.97
CA ASP A 212 32.80 -11.75 14.89
C ASP A 212 34.01 -10.80 14.78
N LYS A 213 33.86 -9.67 14.07
CA LYS A 213 34.93 -8.67 13.93
C LYS A 213 35.15 -7.82 15.19
N LEU A 214 34.11 -7.63 15.98
CA LEU A 214 34.17 -6.73 17.13
C LEU A 214 34.32 -7.43 18.48
N ILE A 215 33.89 -8.68 18.64
CA ILE A 215 33.79 -9.37 19.93
C ILE A 215 35.11 -9.36 20.73
N GLY A 216 36.25 -9.47 20.04
CA GLY A 216 37.56 -9.39 20.68
C GLY A 216 37.89 -8.04 21.36
N GLN A 217 37.08 -6.99 21.11
CA GLN A 217 37.26 -5.66 21.73
C GLN A 217 36.33 -5.45 22.95
N TYR A 218 35.50 -6.45 23.28
CA TYR A 218 34.54 -6.41 24.38
C TYR A 218 34.92 -7.44 25.46
N ALA A 219 34.54 -7.18 26.70
CA ALA A 219 34.83 -8.08 27.81
C ALA A 219 33.98 -9.39 27.76
N CYS A 220 32.79 -9.32 27.19
CA CYS A 220 31.90 -10.47 26.98
C CYS A 220 30.88 -10.19 25.89
N GLY A 221 30.27 -11.25 25.35
CA GLY A 221 29.24 -11.10 24.35
C GLY A 221 28.38 -12.34 24.14
N ALA A 222 27.21 -12.13 23.56
CA ALA A 222 26.28 -13.17 23.23
C ALA A 222 25.60 -12.90 21.88
N PHE A 223 25.30 -14.00 21.15
CA PHE A 223 24.52 -13.97 19.92
C PHE A 223 23.32 -14.92 20.08
N VAL A 224 22.12 -14.34 20.19
CA VAL A 224 20.90 -15.11 20.47
C VAL A 224 19.83 -14.81 19.42
N SER A 225 19.33 -15.87 18.78
CA SER A 225 18.18 -15.77 17.86
C SER A 225 16.88 -15.92 18.62
N VAL A 226 15.92 -15.09 18.29
CA VAL A 226 14.56 -15.09 18.85
C VAL A 226 13.64 -15.79 17.88
N SER A 227 12.88 -16.76 18.37
CA SER A 227 11.85 -17.43 17.58
C SER A 227 10.58 -16.57 17.48
N ARG A 228 9.68 -16.91 16.57
CA ARG A 228 8.41 -16.21 16.39
C ARG A 228 7.51 -16.23 17.64
N ASN A 229 7.54 -17.32 18.41
CA ASN A 229 6.90 -17.45 19.71
C ASN A 229 8.01 -17.71 20.73
N PRO A 230 8.64 -16.68 21.28
CA PRO A 230 9.83 -16.84 22.10
C PRO A 230 9.49 -17.35 23.50
N ASP A 231 10.31 -18.27 23.98
CA ASP A 231 10.44 -18.56 25.41
C ASP A 231 11.51 -17.63 25.99
N ILE A 232 11.08 -16.59 26.68
CA ILE A 232 11.95 -15.54 27.23
C ILE A 232 12.95 -16.14 28.22
N LYS A 233 12.55 -17.11 29.06
CA LYS A 233 13.46 -17.80 30.00
C LYS A 233 14.58 -18.50 29.25
N LYS A 234 14.24 -19.21 28.17
CA LYS A 234 15.21 -19.92 27.36
C LYS A 234 16.20 -18.96 26.68
N ILE A 235 15.71 -17.78 26.25
CA ILE A 235 16.57 -16.73 25.68
C ILE A 235 17.58 -16.24 26.74
N PHE A 236 17.15 -15.89 27.94
CA PHE A 236 18.02 -15.39 28.99
C PHE A 236 19.02 -16.46 29.48
N LYS A 237 18.59 -17.71 29.66
CA LYS A 237 19.49 -18.82 29.96
C LYS A 237 20.56 -19.01 28.89
N LYS A 238 20.18 -18.93 27.60
CA LYS A 238 21.11 -19.02 26.48
C LYS A 238 22.12 -17.85 26.47
N MET A 239 21.65 -16.63 26.80
CA MET A 239 22.52 -15.47 26.95
C MET A 239 23.55 -15.67 28.07
N LEU A 240 23.13 -16.03 29.28
CA LEU A 240 24.02 -16.28 30.43
C LEU A 240 25.05 -17.37 30.10
N HIS A 241 24.63 -18.46 29.50
CA HIS A 241 25.53 -19.54 29.10
C HIS A 241 26.59 -19.09 28.08
N GLN A 242 26.23 -18.19 27.13
CA GLN A 242 27.20 -17.66 26.15
C GLN A 242 28.15 -16.62 26.77
N LEU A 243 27.66 -15.81 27.72
CA LEU A 243 28.44 -14.78 28.39
C LEU A 243 29.52 -15.38 29.29
N ASP A 244 29.23 -16.47 30.00
CA ASP A 244 30.22 -17.20 30.81
C ASP A 244 29.83 -18.72 30.86
N ARG A 245 30.40 -19.50 29.95
CA ARG A 245 30.15 -20.94 29.85
C ARG A 245 30.53 -21.73 31.10
N LYS A 246 31.57 -21.27 31.85
CA LYS A 246 32.03 -21.98 33.05
C LYS A 246 31.06 -21.76 34.20
N ARG A 247 30.72 -20.50 34.48
CA ARG A 247 29.81 -20.11 35.54
C ARG A 247 28.39 -20.65 35.36
N TYR A 248 27.91 -20.69 34.13
CA TYR A 248 26.54 -21.01 33.80
C TYR A 248 26.38 -22.38 33.09
N ALA A 249 27.29 -23.31 33.28
CA ALA A 249 27.24 -24.64 32.64
C ALA A 249 25.93 -25.39 32.90
N SER A 250 25.38 -25.32 34.13
CA SER A 250 24.13 -25.98 34.54
C SER A 250 22.88 -25.07 34.53
N ILE A 251 22.95 -23.88 33.92
CA ILE A 251 21.83 -22.92 33.97
C ILE A 251 20.53 -23.46 33.36
N ASN A 252 20.61 -24.41 32.42
CA ASN A 252 19.44 -24.99 31.79
C ASN A 252 18.63 -25.88 32.74
N GLU A 253 19.27 -26.49 33.73
CA GLU A 253 18.67 -27.34 34.75
C GLU A 253 18.11 -26.52 35.93
N ALA A 254 18.55 -25.28 36.07
CA ALA A 254 18.12 -24.42 37.16
C ALA A 254 16.66 -23.96 36.98
N VAL A 255 15.84 -24.14 38.03
CA VAL A 255 14.47 -23.61 38.09
C VAL A 255 14.56 -22.14 38.52
N ARG A 256 14.45 -21.21 37.53
CA ARG A 256 14.48 -19.75 37.78
C ARG A 256 13.33 -19.10 36.99
N ASP A 257 12.74 -18.06 37.59
CA ASP A 257 11.75 -17.22 36.89
C ASP A 257 12.40 -16.12 36.04
N GLU A 258 11.59 -15.40 35.29
CA GLU A 258 12.07 -14.32 34.39
C GLU A 258 12.78 -13.21 35.17
N GLU A 259 12.27 -12.77 36.30
CA GLU A 259 12.78 -11.70 37.13
C GLU A 259 14.18 -12.04 37.64
N GLN A 260 14.36 -13.25 38.19
CA GLN A 260 15.66 -13.74 38.65
C GLN A 260 16.70 -13.81 37.53
N LEU A 261 16.29 -14.18 36.31
CA LEU A 261 17.19 -14.23 35.17
C LEU A 261 17.59 -12.83 34.66
N ILE A 262 16.65 -11.86 34.70
CA ILE A 262 16.91 -10.46 34.37
C ILE A 262 17.89 -9.88 35.36
N ASP A 263 17.67 -10.06 36.66
CA ASP A 263 18.54 -9.56 37.71
C ASP A 263 19.94 -10.15 37.59
N GLU A 264 20.07 -11.44 37.31
CA GLU A 264 21.36 -12.09 37.13
C GLU A 264 22.11 -11.57 35.90
N LEU A 265 21.41 -11.33 34.79
CA LEU A 265 21.99 -10.71 33.61
C LEU A 265 22.47 -9.30 33.90
N ASN A 266 21.64 -8.47 34.56
CA ASN A 266 21.98 -7.13 34.94
C ASN A 266 23.24 -7.11 35.87
N MET A 267 23.27 -7.97 36.87
CA MET A 267 24.44 -8.10 37.79
C MET A 267 25.68 -8.55 37.01
N PHE A 268 25.54 -9.52 36.09
CA PHE A 268 26.69 -10.00 35.33
C PHE A 268 27.26 -8.96 34.36
N LEU A 269 26.36 -8.18 33.69
CA LEU A 269 26.73 -7.16 32.73
C LEU A 269 27.17 -5.84 33.38
N HIS A 270 26.89 -5.64 34.67
CA HIS A 270 27.27 -4.43 35.39
C HIS A 270 28.78 -4.22 35.34
N CYS A 271 29.20 -3.00 34.98
CA CYS A 271 30.60 -2.59 34.84
C CYS A 271 31.42 -3.35 33.77
N LYS A 272 30.77 -4.15 32.88
CA LYS A 272 31.45 -4.83 31.77
C LYS A 272 31.08 -4.19 30.46
N ARG A 273 32.08 -4.02 29.60
CA ARG A 273 31.82 -3.62 28.20
C ARG A 273 31.39 -4.86 27.42
N TYR A 274 30.12 -4.93 26.98
CA TYR A 274 29.53 -6.08 26.33
C TYR A 274 29.07 -5.80 24.90
N LEU A 275 29.05 -6.87 24.06
CA LEU A 275 28.45 -6.85 22.74
C LEU A 275 27.41 -7.96 22.68
N ILE A 276 26.13 -7.58 22.53
CA ILE A 276 25.01 -8.53 22.44
C ILE A 276 24.31 -8.38 21.11
N VAL A 277 24.05 -9.50 20.45
CA VAL A 277 23.23 -9.56 19.23
C VAL A 277 21.96 -10.33 19.52
N ILE A 278 20.81 -9.68 19.27
CA ILE A 278 19.48 -10.28 19.33
C ILE A 278 18.93 -10.38 17.90
N ASP A 279 18.91 -11.59 17.40
CA ASP A 279 18.58 -11.84 15.99
C ASP A 279 17.11 -12.23 15.80
N ASP A 280 16.46 -11.63 14.81
CA ASP A 280 15.10 -11.90 14.32
C ASP A 280 14.01 -11.62 15.38
N ILE A 281 13.95 -10.40 15.93
CA ILE A 281 12.90 -9.95 16.85
C ILE A 281 11.60 -9.73 16.06
N TRP A 282 10.49 -10.28 16.58
CA TRP A 282 9.20 -10.29 15.90
C TRP A 282 8.17 -9.35 16.51
N ASP A 283 8.28 -9.06 17.81
CA ASP A 283 7.31 -8.25 18.55
C ASP A 283 7.96 -7.19 19.44
N GLU A 284 7.26 -6.06 19.61
CA GLU A 284 7.72 -4.98 20.46
C GLU A 284 7.65 -5.35 21.95
N GLU A 285 6.68 -6.19 22.34
CA GLU A 285 6.52 -6.62 23.72
C GLU A 285 7.68 -7.53 24.15
N ASP A 286 8.07 -8.46 23.26
CA ASP A 286 9.26 -9.30 23.50
C ASP A 286 10.51 -8.47 23.71
N TRP A 287 10.67 -7.44 22.89
CA TRP A 287 11.80 -6.50 23.03
C TRP A 287 11.74 -5.74 24.34
N ARG A 288 10.56 -5.28 24.78
CA ARG A 288 10.41 -4.56 26.05
C ARG A 288 10.88 -5.37 27.24
N ILE A 289 10.66 -6.68 27.23
CA ILE A 289 11.11 -7.61 28.27
C ILE A 289 12.62 -7.85 28.14
N ILE A 290 13.12 -8.15 26.94
CA ILE A 290 14.52 -8.47 26.67
C ILE A 290 15.43 -7.30 27.06
N LYS A 291 15.05 -6.06 26.74
CA LYS A 291 15.85 -4.87 27.06
C LYS A 291 16.03 -4.63 28.57
N CYS A 292 15.12 -5.12 29.41
CA CYS A 292 15.25 -5.00 30.87
C CYS A 292 16.46 -5.75 31.42
N ALA A 293 16.99 -6.73 30.68
CA ALA A 293 18.20 -7.47 31.06
C ALA A 293 19.51 -6.74 30.76
N PHE A 294 19.49 -5.57 30.11
CA PHE A 294 20.71 -4.85 29.74
C PHE A 294 21.07 -3.78 30.75
N SER A 295 22.23 -3.94 31.37
CA SER A 295 22.81 -2.94 32.31
C SER A 295 23.33 -1.72 31.56
N LYS A 296 23.27 -0.55 32.20
CA LYS A 296 23.80 0.70 31.68
C LYS A 296 25.33 0.76 31.83
N SER A 297 26.05 0.14 30.90
CA SER A 297 27.51 0.09 30.88
C SER A 297 28.09 0.87 29.70
N VAL A 298 28.99 1.79 29.98
CA VAL A 298 29.63 2.67 28.99
C VAL A 298 30.41 1.87 27.94
N GLY A 299 30.26 2.24 26.69
CA GLY A 299 30.97 1.60 25.57
C GLY A 299 30.43 0.20 25.19
N SER A 300 29.28 -0.23 25.75
CA SER A 300 28.58 -1.46 25.37
C SER A 300 27.74 -1.24 24.13
N ALA A 301 27.48 -2.33 23.38
CA ALA A 301 26.68 -2.26 22.16
C ALA A 301 25.67 -3.41 22.07
N VAL A 302 24.49 -3.09 21.54
CA VAL A 302 23.43 -4.07 21.23
C VAL A 302 23.07 -3.96 19.74
N ILE A 303 23.11 -5.07 19.03
CA ILE A 303 22.70 -5.16 17.63
C ILE A 303 21.42 -6.00 17.57
N MET A 304 20.40 -5.49 16.91
CA MET A 304 19.14 -6.18 16.73
C MET A 304 18.85 -6.37 15.26
N THR A 305 18.24 -7.49 14.92
CA THR A 305 17.69 -7.67 13.58
C THR A 305 16.19 -7.91 13.63
N THR A 306 15.46 -7.37 12.67
CA THR A 306 14.01 -7.55 12.56
C THR A 306 13.56 -7.43 11.10
N ARG A 307 12.36 -7.95 10.81
CA ARG A 307 11.68 -7.79 9.53
C ARG A 307 10.67 -6.63 9.55
N LYS A 308 10.30 -6.12 10.72
CA LYS A 308 9.25 -5.13 10.93
C LYS A 308 9.88 -3.75 11.22
N ILE A 309 9.50 -2.77 10.44
CA ILE A 309 9.97 -1.38 10.62
C ILE A 309 9.47 -0.81 11.96
N SER A 310 8.26 -1.16 12.40
CA SER A 310 7.72 -0.73 13.69
C SER A 310 8.56 -1.22 14.85
N VAL A 311 8.92 -2.51 14.86
CA VAL A 311 9.79 -3.12 15.87
C VAL A 311 11.15 -2.45 15.87
N SER A 312 11.74 -2.19 14.68
CA SER A 312 13.01 -1.48 14.56
C SER A 312 12.97 -0.09 15.21
N LYS A 313 11.90 0.66 15.00
CA LYS A 313 11.70 1.99 15.60
C LYS A 313 11.44 1.94 17.11
N ALA A 314 10.84 0.89 17.62
CA ALA A 314 10.60 0.68 19.05
C ALA A 314 11.84 0.18 19.80
N CYS A 315 12.84 -0.32 19.07
CA CYS A 315 14.06 -0.91 19.62
C CYS A 315 15.09 0.14 20.02
N HIS A 316 14.68 1.14 20.83
CA HIS A 316 15.58 2.14 21.36
C HIS A 316 15.97 1.83 22.81
N LEU A 317 17.28 1.95 23.14
CA LEU A 317 17.86 1.93 24.48
C LEU A 317 18.21 3.35 24.95
N SER A 318 18.61 4.21 24.01
CA SER A 318 19.02 5.59 24.22
C SER A 318 18.49 6.51 23.12
N GLY A 319 18.65 7.84 23.29
CA GLY A 319 18.20 8.82 22.29
C GLY A 319 18.98 8.82 20.98
N ASP A 320 20.18 8.22 20.96
CA ASP A 320 21.09 8.20 19.79
C ASP A 320 21.09 6.84 19.06
N ASP A 321 20.12 6.01 19.32
CA ASP A 321 20.00 4.70 18.68
C ASP A 321 19.68 4.82 17.18
N MET A 322 20.32 3.97 16.37
CA MET A 322 20.29 4.08 14.92
C MET A 322 19.56 2.92 14.27
N VAL A 323 18.80 3.23 13.21
CA VAL A 323 18.17 2.24 12.34
C VAL A 323 19.01 2.09 11.08
N TYR A 324 19.44 0.87 10.80
CA TYR A 324 20.11 0.51 9.55
C TYR A 324 19.17 -0.28 8.64
N GLU A 325 18.72 0.34 7.58
CA GLU A 325 17.92 -0.34 6.56
C GLU A 325 18.83 -1.16 5.63
N MET A 326 18.57 -2.47 5.60
CA MET A 326 19.33 -3.42 4.79
C MET A 326 18.91 -3.33 3.33
N LYS A 327 19.79 -2.80 2.48
CA LYS A 327 19.56 -2.74 1.03
C LYS A 327 19.95 -4.04 0.35
N PRO A 328 19.27 -4.41 -0.77
CA PRO A 328 19.68 -5.50 -1.65
C PRO A 328 21.16 -5.41 -2.07
N LEU A 329 21.69 -6.48 -2.63
CA LEU A 329 23.01 -6.49 -3.25
C LEU A 329 23.01 -5.59 -4.50
N THR A 330 24.16 -4.99 -4.78
CA THR A 330 24.39 -4.31 -6.06
C THR A 330 24.37 -5.32 -7.22
N GLU A 331 24.20 -4.84 -8.45
CA GLU A 331 24.23 -5.70 -9.63
C GLU A 331 25.55 -6.48 -9.72
N GLY A 332 26.69 -5.83 -9.47
CA GLY A 332 28.00 -6.48 -9.48
C GLY A 332 28.18 -7.51 -8.38
N ASP A 333 27.69 -7.24 -7.15
CA ASP A 333 27.74 -8.20 -6.06
C ASP A 333 26.81 -9.40 -6.32
N SER A 334 25.63 -9.13 -6.87
CA SER A 334 24.66 -10.16 -7.28
C SER A 334 25.27 -11.11 -8.31
N GLN A 335 25.94 -10.56 -9.32
CA GLN A 335 26.62 -11.30 -10.35
C GLN A 335 27.77 -12.16 -9.78
N ARG A 336 28.61 -11.55 -8.89
CA ARG A 336 29.70 -12.28 -8.21
C ARG A 336 29.17 -13.44 -7.38
N LEU A 337 28.08 -13.21 -6.60
CA LEU A 337 27.46 -14.25 -5.76
C LEU A 337 26.91 -15.40 -6.61
N PHE A 338 26.22 -15.06 -7.71
CA PHE A 338 25.58 -16.00 -8.62
C PHE A 338 26.62 -16.88 -9.34
N TYR A 339 27.65 -16.25 -9.94
CA TYR A 339 28.67 -16.97 -10.70
C TYR A 339 29.59 -17.79 -9.80
N LYS A 340 29.98 -17.29 -8.63
CA LYS A 340 30.74 -18.04 -7.63
C LYS A 340 30.06 -19.36 -7.24
N ARG A 341 28.71 -19.38 -7.26
CA ARG A 341 27.94 -20.58 -6.90
C ARG A 341 27.79 -21.57 -8.07
N ILE A 342 27.68 -21.06 -9.30
CA ILE A 342 27.51 -21.91 -10.50
C ILE A 342 28.84 -22.37 -11.07
N PHE A 343 29.88 -21.52 -11.01
CA PHE A 343 31.20 -21.73 -11.59
C PHE A 343 32.28 -21.75 -10.50
N PRO A 344 32.41 -22.84 -9.71
CA PRO A 344 33.30 -22.88 -8.53
C PRO A 344 34.78 -22.66 -8.83
N GLN A 345 35.22 -22.89 -10.05
CA GLN A 345 36.62 -22.76 -10.44
C GLN A 345 36.99 -21.38 -11.02
N GLY A 346 36.12 -20.37 -10.91
CA GLY A 346 36.40 -19.01 -11.39
C GLY A 346 36.35 -18.86 -12.92
N SER A 347 35.70 -19.79 -13.61
CA SER A 347 35.45 -19.67 -15.04
C SER A 347 34.41 -18.60 -15.32
N ASP A 348 34.61 -17.79 -16.36
CA ASP A 348 33.67 -16.76 -16.78
C ASP A 348 32.37 -17.38 -17.32
N CYS A 349 31.26 -16.59 -17.19
CA CYS A 349 30.00 -17.00 -17.76
C CYS A 349 30.08 -17.10 -19.29
N PRO A 350 29.68 -18.22 -19.92
CA PRO A 350 29.59 -18.30 -21.37
C PRO A 350 28.72 -17.18 -21.96
N SER A 351 29.20 -16.56 -23.05
CA SER A 351 28.50 -15.43 -23.70
C SER A 351 27.06 -15.75 -24.08
N GLN A 352 26.74 -17.02 -24.40
CA GLN A 352 25.39 -17.49 -24.70
C GLN A 352 24.42 -17.42 -23.50
N LEU A 353 24.94 -17.44 -22.25
CA LEU A 353 24.18 -17.46 -21.01
C LEU A 353 24.13 -16.07 -20.33
N GLU A 354 24.93 -15.13 -20.78
CA GLU A 354 25.09 -13.84 -20.14
C GLU A 354 23.76 -13.05 -20.09
N GLN A 355 23.02 -13.02 -21.19
CA GLN A 355 21.74 -12.30 -21.25
C GLN A 355 20.68 -12.94 -20.36
N VAL A 356 20.56 -14.26 -20.36
CA VAL A 356 19.58 -14.96 -19.53
C VAL A 356 19.95 -14.84 -18.05
N SER A 357 21.25 -14.87 -17.71
CA SER A 357 21.71 -14.70 -16.32
C SER A 357 21.41 -13.30 -15.81
N ARG A 358 21.58 -12.23 -16.61
CA ARG A 358 21.19 -10.86 -16.22
C ARG A 358 19.69 -10.76 -15.96
N ASN A 359 18.87 -11.39 -16.79
CA ASN A 359 17.42 -11.39 -16.61
C ASN A 359 17.01 -12.14 -15.32
N ILE A 360 17.64 -13.28 -15.04
CA ILE A 360 17.44 -14.02 -13.79
C ILE A 360 17.83 -13.16 -12.58
N LEU A 361 19.00 -12.53 -12.61
CA LEU A 361 19.48 -11.68 -11.52
C LEU A 361 18.59 -10.46 -11.29
N ARG A 362 18.03 -9.88 -12.36
CA ARG A 362 17.04 -8.78 -12.24
C ARG A 362 15.80 -9.25 -11.48
N LYS A 363 15.26 -10.44 -11.81
CA LYS A 363 14.12 -11.02 -11.07
C LYS A 363 14.47 -11.41 -9.62
N CYS A 364 15.71 -11.78 -9.33
CA CYS A 364 16.16 -11.97 -7.94
C CYS A 364 16.24 -10.66 -7.14
N GLY A 365 16.22 -9.49 -7.80
CA GLY A 365 16.16 -8.16 -7.15
C GLY A 365 17.30 -7.90 -6.15
N GLY A 366 18.46 -8.51 -6.31
CA GLY A 366 19.59 -8.38 -5.38
C GLY A 366 19.37 -9.08 -4.02
N VAL A 367 18.37 -9.95 -3.88
CA VAL A 367 18.12 -10.71 -2.64
C VAL A 367 19.05 -11.94 -2.59
N PRO A 368 20.01 -11.99 -1.63
CA PRO A 368 21.01 -13.07 -1.58
C PRO A 368 20.41 -14.47 -1.54
N LEU A 369 19.33 -14.65 -0.76
CA LEU A 369 18.67 -15.96 -0.66
C LEU A 369 18.12 -16.44 -2.00
N ALA A 370 17.46 -15.55 -2.75
CA ALA A 370 16.94 -15.85 -4.08
C ALA A 370 18.07 -16.18 -5.05
N ILE A 371 19.13 -15.38 -5.05
CA ILE A 371 20.31 -15.59 -5.92
C ILE A 371 20.93 -16.95 -5.63
N ILE A 372 21.18 -17.30 -4.37
CA ILE A 372 21.77 -18.57 -3.96
C ILE A 372 20.86 -19.74 -4.35
N THR A 373 19.55 -19.61 -4.14
CA THR A 373 18.59 -20.67 -4.48
C THR A 373 18.58 -20.96 -5.97
N ILE A 374 18.44 -19.91 -6.81
CA ILE A 374 18.41 -20.09 -8.26
C ILE A 374 19.76 -20.56 -8.78
N ALA A 375 20.88 -20.03 -8.25
CA ALA A 375 22.20 -20.50 -8.60
C ALA A 375 22.38 -22.00 -8.27
N SER A 376 21.87 -22.46 -7.12
CA SER A 376 21.92 -23.87 -6.74
C SER A 376 21.08 -24.77 -7.66
N LEU A 377 19.93 -24.28 -8.16
CA LEU A 377 19.15 -25.00 -9.16
C LEU A 377 19.88 -25.11 -10.51
N LEU A 378 20.67 -24.10 -10.87
CA LEU A 378 21.44 -24.06 -12.13
C LEU A 378 22.79 -24.77 -12.04
N ALA A 379 23.37 -24.87 -10.83
CA ALA A 379 24.59 -25.62 -10.59
C ALA A 379 24.38 -27.12 -10.91
N SER A 380 25.35 -27.72 -11.54
CA SER A 380 25.36 -29.15 -11.86
C SER A 380 26.33 -29.88 -10.94
N ASN A 381 25.98 -31.11 -10.48
CA ASN A 381 26.88 -31.97 -9.70
C ASN A 381 28.00 -32.63 -10.53
N GLU A 382 27.92 -32.53 -11.87
CA GLU A 382 28.79 -33.25 -12.79
C GLU A 382 29.71 -32.34 -13.62
N GLN A 383 30.13 -31.20 -13.14
CA GLN A 383 31.05 -30.28 -13.86
C GLN A 383 30.57 -29.80 -15.26
N GLN A 384 29.35 -30.16 -15.69
CA GLN A 384 28.77 -29.69 -16.95
C GLN A 384 27.77 -28.56 -16.71
N ILE A 385 27.97 -27.44 -17.40
CA ILE A 385 27.06 -26.29 -17.36
C ILE A 385 25.73 -26.72 -17.99
N LYS A 386 24.63 -26.47 -17.29
CA LYS A 386 23.28 -26.74 -17.82
C LYS A 386 23.03 -25.99 -19.12
N PRO A 387 22.41 -26.63 -20.14
CA PRO A 387 22.16 -25.99 -21.44
C PRO A 387 21.21 -24.83 -21.32
N LYS A 388 21.32 -23.86 -22.25
CA LYS A 388 20.56 -22.58 -22.21
C LYS A 388 19.06 -22.77 -22.05
N TYR A 389 18.44 -23.76 -22.68
CA TYR A 389 17.00 -24.01 -22.57
C TYR A 389 16.53 -24.26 -21.12
N GLN A 390 17.38 -24.82 -20.25
CA GLN A 390 17.05 -25.02 -18.83
C GLN A 390 17.12 -23.70 -18.07
N TRP A 391 18.04 -22.79 -18.44
CA TRP A 391 18.07 -21.42 -17.90
C TRP A 391 16.84 -20.63 -18.31
N ASP A 392 16.44 -20.72 -19.58
CA ASP A 392 15.23 -20.07 -20.09
C ASP A 392 13.97 -20.63 -19.41
N ASN A 393 13.90 -21.94 -19.16
CA ASN A 393 12.78 -22.55 -18.42
C ASN A 393 12.70 -22.03 -16.97
N ILE A 394 13.83 -21.91 -16.28
CA ILE A 394 13.87 -21.34 -14.93
C ILE A 394 13.44 -19.87 -14.96
N LEU A 395 13.98 -19.06 -15.86
CA LEU A 395 13.60 -17.67 -16.02
C LEU A 395 12.09 -17.49 -16.24
N ASN A 396 11.49 -18.32 -17.09
CA ASN A 396 10.06 -18.28 -17.42
C ASN A 396 9.16 -18.79 -16.27
N SER A 397 9.69 -19.62 -15.38
CA SER A 397 8.94 -20.13 -14.22
C SER A 397 9.04 -19.21 -12.99
N MET A 398 10.00 -18.28 -12.94
CA MET A 398 10.11 -17.30 -11.87
C MET A 398 8.91 -16.34 -11.89
N GLY A 399 8.24 -16.18 -10.73
CA GLY A 399 7.02 -15.39 -10.58
C GLY A 399 5.72 -16.14 -10.93
N ARG A 400 5.81 -17.38 -11.44
CA ARG A 400 4.66 -18.23 -11.85
C ARG A 400 4.58 -19.56 -11.11
N GLY A 401 5.43 -19.76 -10.12
CA GLY A 401 5.58 -21.01 -9.38
C GLY A 401 6.81 -21.79 -9.86
N LEU A 402 7.92 -21.68 -9.13
CA LEU A 402 9.14 -22.46 -9.36
C LEU A 402 8.88 -23.95 -9.06
N ALA A 403 9.42 -24.84 -9.93
CA ALA A 403 9.35 -26.26 -9.71
C ALA A 403 10.02 -26.68 -8.39
N GLU A 404 9.43 -27.62 -7.68
CA GLU A 404 9.87 -28.05 -6.35
C GLU A 404 11.26 -28.70 -6.37
N GLY A 405 12.24 -28.01 -5.78
CA GLY A 405 13.56 -28.50 -5.43
C GLY A 405 13.86 -28.21 -3.96
N GLY A 406 14.80 -28.93 -3.33
CA GLY A 406 15.13 -28.74 -1.91
C GLY A 406 15.40 -27.28 -1.54
N SER A 407 16.25 -26.60 -2.29
CA SER A 407 16.60 -25.18 -2.07
C SER A 407 15.40 -24.22 -2.24
N VAL A 408 14.46 -24.52 -3.14
CA VAL A 408 13.25 -23.71 -3.34
C VAL A 408 12.31 -23.85 -2.16
N LYS A 409 12.17 -25.07 -1.61
CA LYS A 409 11.37 -25.32 -0.40
C LYS A 409 11.91 -24.54 0.80
N ASP A 410 13.23 -24.53 0.98
CA ASP A 410 13.87 -23.77 2.07
C ASP A 410 13.65 -22.25 1.94
N MET A 411 13.78 -21.72 0.72
CA MET A 411 13.50 -20.32 0.44
C MET A 411 12.03 -19.98 0.73
N ARG A 412 11.09 -20.75 0.20
CA ARG A 412 9.67 -20.58 0.45
C ARG A 412 9.37 -20.65 1.94
N ARG A 413 9.96 -21.60 2.66
CA ARG A 413 9.82 -21.75 4.12
C ARG A 413 10.30 -20.49 4.86
N ILE A 414 11.46 -19.93 4.49
CA ILE A 414 11.98 -18.69 5.11
C ILE A 414 11.06 -17.49 4.84
N LEU A 415 10.59 -17.35 3.61
CA LEU A 415 9.67 -16.27 3.25
C LEU A 415 8.28 -16.44 3.89
N SER A 416 7.80 -17.69 3.99
CA SER A 416 6.48 -18.00 4.55
C SER A 416 6.36 -17.68 6.05
N PHE A 417 7.46 -17.61 6.80
CA PHE A 417 7.42 -17.17 8.20
C PHE A 417 6.77 -15.78 8.35
N SER A 418 7.03 -14.85 7.43
CA SER A 418 6.41 -13.53 7.45
C SER A 418 4.90 -13.60 7.15
N TYR A 419 4.46 -14.50 6.28
CA TYR A 419 3.05 -14.74 5.99
C TYR A 419 2.31 -15.35 7.20
N TYR A 420 2.87 -16.41 7.82
CA TYR A 420 2.23 -17.08 8.95
C TYR A 420 2.15 -16.17 10.19
N ASP A 421 3.02 -15.16 10.31
CA ASP A 421 2.96 -14.12 11.35
C ASP A 421 1.83 -13.10 11.13
N LEU A 422 1.29 -13.02 9.92
CA LEU A 422 0.21 -12.07 9.63
C LEU A 422 -1.07 -12.41 10.42
N PRO A 423 -1.77 -11.40 10.93
CA PRO A 423 -3.16 -11.53 11.36
C PRO A 423 -4.04 -12.07 10.23
N SER A 424 -5.08 -12.82 10.57
CA SER A 424 -5.95 -13.51 9.60
C SER A 424 -6.55 -12.59 8.52
N HIS A 425 -6.91 -11.35 8.88
CA HIS A 425 -7.45 -10.36 7.94
C HIS A 425 -6.40 -9.90 6.93
N LEU A 426 -5.14 -9.71 7.35
CA LEU A 426 -4.06 -9.32 6.46
C LEU A 426 -3.59 -10.47 5.56
N LYS A 427 -3.70 -11.74 6.01
CA LYS A 427 -3.38 -12.89 5.17
C LYS A 427 -4.18 -12.91 3.88
N THR A 428 -5.49 -12.70 3.98
CA THR A 428 -6.37 -12.70 2.82
C THR A 428 -6.08 -11.51 1.89
N CYS A 429 -5.85 -10.31 2.45
CA CYS A 429 -5.43 -9.13 1.69
C CYS A 429 -4.07 -9.36 0.98
N PHE A 430 -3.16 -10.06 1.63
CA PHE A 430 -1.85 -10.38 1.05
C PHE A 430 -1.97 -11.42 -0.07
N LEU A 431 -2.72 -12.51 0.13
CA LEU A 431 -2.98 -13.50 -0.92
C LEU A 431 -3.69 -12.88 -2.14
N TYR A 432 -4.53 -11.86 -1.92
CA TYR A 432 -5.22 -11.15 -3.00
C TYR A 432 -4.24 -10.48 -3.99
N LEU A 433 -3.03 -10.14 -3.56
CA LEU A 433 -2.01 -9.56 -4.43
C LEU A 433 -1.58 -10.52 -5.56
N SER A 434 -1.82 -11.83 -5.44
CA SER A 434 -1.56 -12.79 -6.52
C SER A 434 -2.40 -12.57 -7.79
N ILE A 435 -3.43 -11.71 -7.73
CA ILE A 435 -4.19 -11.27 -8.90
C ILE A 435 -3.32 -10.44 -9.85
N PHE A 436 -2.36 -9.68 -9.33
CA PHE A 436 -1.56 -8.76 -10.13
C PHE A 436 -0.36 -9.48 -10.78
N PRO A 437 0.01 -9.08 -12.02
CA PRO A 437 1.20 -9.62 -12.69
C PRO A 437 2.50 -9.23 -12.00
N GLU A 438 3.59 -9.87 -12.42
CA GLU A 438 4.96 -9.48 -12.04
C GLU A 438 5.24 -8.02 -12.43
N ASP A 439 6.09 -7.36 -11.63
CA ASP A 439 6.53 -5.97 -11.82
C ASP A 439 5.39 -4.93 -11.91
N PHE A 440 4.15 -5.33 -11.64
CA PHE A 440 3.00 -4.44 -11.75
C PHE A 440 2.99 -3.42 -10.61
N GLU A 441 2.81 -2.16 -10.98
CA GLU A 441 2.61 -1.08 -10.02
C GLU A 441 1.15 -1.02 -9.59
N ILE A 442 0.90 -1.43 -8.36
CA ILE A 442 -0.45 -1.53 -7.81
C ILE A 442 -0.77 -0.22 -7.09
N ARG A 443 -1.65 0.58 -7.67
CA ARG A 443 -2.10 1.82 -7.02
C ARG A 443 -2.83 1.51 -5.71
N ARG A 444 -2.52 2.29 -4.67
CA ARG A 444 -3.08 2.13 -3.32
C ARG A 444 -4.60 2.25 -3.31
N ASP A 445 -5.15 3.29 -3.97
CA ASP A 445 -6.59 3.53 -4.06
C ASP A 445 -7.32 2.34 -4.70
N ARG A 446 -6.85 1.89 -5.88
CA ARG A 446 -7.38 0.72 -6.59
C ARG A 446 -7.40 -0.53 -5.70
N LEU A 447 -6.30 -0.80 -5.01
CA LEU A 447 -6.16 -1.99 -4.17
C LEU A 447 -7.13 -1.96 -2.98
N ILE A 448 -7.21 -0.82 -2.29
CA ILE A 448 -8.07 -0.66 -1.11
C ILE A 448 -9.54 -0.79 -1.50
N TRP A 449 -9.99 -0.10 -2.57
CA TRP A 449 -11.38 -0.19 -3.03
C TRP A 449 -11.75 -1.59 -3.48
N ARG A 450 -10.83 -2.33 -4.08
CA ARG A 450 -11.03 -3.74 -4.42
C ARG A 450 -11.13 -4.63 -3.18
N TRP A 451 -10.27 -4.42 -2.18
CA TRP A 451 -10.38 -5.15 -0.91
C TRP A 451 -11.73 -4.89 -0.21
N ILE A 452 -12.26 -3.66 -0.31
CA ILE A 452 -13.58 -3.31 0.24
C ILE A 452 -14.68 -4.05 -0.52
N ALA A 453 -14.68 -4.00 -1.86
CA ALA A 453 -15.67 -4.66 -2.71
C ALA A 453 -15.70 -6.19 -2.53
N GLU A 454 -14.55 -6.82 -2.32
CA GLU A 454 -14.44 -8.25 -1.98
C GLU A 454 -14.87 -8.55 -0.53
N GLY A 455 -15.04 -7.54 0.31
CA GLY A 455 -15.36 -7.69 1.72
C GLY A 455 -14.18 -8.12 2.59
N LEU A 456 -12.94 -7.90 2.13
CA LEU A 456 -11.71 -8.24 2.88
C LEU A 456 -11.40 -7.23 3.97
N VAL A 457 -11.78 -5.97 3.78
CA VAL A 457 -11.65 -4.92 4.80
C VAL A 457 -12.83 -5.01 5.77
N GLN A 458 -12.54 -5.23 7.05
CA GLN A 458 -13.55 -5.49 8.07
C GLN A 458 -13.41 -4.51 9.22
N GLY A 459 -14.30 -3.54 9.30
CA GLY A 459 -14.44 -2.62 10.43
C GLY A 459 -14.94 -3.38 11.68
N GLY A 460 -14.30 -3.16 12.81
CA GLY A 460 -14.81 -3.55 14.13
C GLY A 460 -16.06 -2.73 14.50
N LYS A 461 -16.62 -2.97 15.70
CA LYS A 461 -17.79 -2.26 16.25
C LYS A 461 -17.55 -0.74 16.49
N GLN A 462 -16.36 -0.22 16.20
CA GLN A 462 -16.01 1.21 16.33
C GLN A 462 -15.84 1.83 14.92
N GLU A 463 -16.44 2.92 14.73
CA GLU A 463 -16.54 4.02 13.76
C GLU A 463 -15.45 4.24 12.70
N SER A 464 -14.48 3.36 12.50
CA SER A 464 -13.48 3.54 11.46
C SER A 464 -14.06 3.21 10.08
N ARG A 465 -13.84 4.12 9.14
CA ARG A 465 -14.31 3.98 7.76
C ARG A 465 -13.59 2.87 7.04
N PRO A 466 -14.25 2.16 6.09
CA PRO A 466 -13.64 1.06 5.35
C PRO A 466 -12.33 1.45 4.65
N PHE A 467 -12.27 2.64 4.03
CA PHE A 467 -11.07 3.09 3.33
C PHE A 467 -9.89 3.33 4.28
N GLU A 468 -10.10 4.01 5.40
CA GLU A 468 -9.04 4.28 6.40
C GLU A 468 -8.49 2.97 7.00
N LEU A 469 -9.38 2.00 7.22
CA LEU A 469 -8.97 0.67 7.67
C LEU A 469 -8.18 -0.09 6.59
N GLY A 470 -8.60 -0.02 5.32
CA GLY A 470 -7.86 -0.56 4.18
C GLY A 470 -6.48 0.07 4.03
N GLU A 471 -6.37 1.39 4.24
CA GLU A 471 -5.11 2.11 4.27
C GLU A 471 -4.20 1.62 5.42
N SER A 472 -4.76 1.35 6.59
CA SER A 472 -3.99 0.76 7.69
C SER A 472 -3.46 -0.63 7.35
N TYR A 473 -4.24 -1.45 6.62
CA TYR A 473 -3.80 -2.78 6.13
C TYR A 473 -2.66 -2.66 5.12
N PHE A 474 -2.77 -1.73 4.18
CA PHE A 474 -1.71 -1.43 3.22
C PHE A 474 -0.41 -1.03 3.92
N ASN A 475 -0.50 -0.09 4.86
CA ASN A 475 0.64 0.39 5.63
C ASN A 475 1.26 -0.71 6.50
N GLU A 476 0.45 -1.61 7.08
CA GLU A 476 0.94 -2.74 7.86
C GLU A 476 1.70 -3.76 6.99
N LEU A 477 1.22 -4.05 5.77
CA LEU A 477 1.96 -4.90 4.82
C LEU A 477 3.29 -4.26 4.40
N ALA A 478 3.32 -2.95 4.18
CA ALA A 478 4.55 -2.20 3.89
C ALA A 478 5.52 -2.21 5.08
N ASN A 479 5.03 -1.97 6.30
CA ASN A 479 5.83 -2.02 7.53
C ASN A 479 6.48 -3.39 7.77
N ARG A 480 5.84 -4.46 7.30
CA ARG A 480 6.37 -5.84 7.38
C ARG A 480 7.29 -6.19 6.21
N ASN A 481 7.59 -5.25 5.32
CA ASN A 481 8.37 -5.46 4.09
C ASN A 481 7.82 -6.58 3.18
N LEU A 482 6.50 -6.74 3.15
CA LEU A 482 5.80 -7.69 2.28
C LEU A 482 5.40 -7.06 0.94
N ILE A 483 5.22 -5.76 0.93
CA ILE A 483 5.07 -4.94 -0.27
C ILE A 483 6.09 -3.80 -0.24
N GLN A 484 6.53 -3.35 -1.39
CA GLN A 484 7.48 -2.25 -1.56
C GLN A 484 6.71 -0.99 -1.91
N PRO A 485 6.71 0.04 -1.05
CA PRO A 485 6.07 1.32 -1.36
C PRO A 485 6.72 1.99 -2.57
N VAL A 486 5.91 2.57 -3.44
CA VAL A 486 6.32 3.35 -4.61
C VAL A 486 5.65 4.71 -4.53
N ASP A 487 6.31 5.73 -5.08
CA ASP A 487 5.84 7.12 -5.11
C ASP A 487 5.35 7.61 -3.75
N ILE A 488 6.31 7.85 -2.86
CA ILE A 488 6.03 8.32 -1.52
C ILE A 488 5.79 9.83 -1.57
N ASP A 489 4.59 10.25 -1.20
CA ASP A 489 4.21 11.66 -1.14
C ASP A 489 4.91 12.41 0.02
N VAL A 490 4.74 13.73 0.05
CA VAL A 490 5.33 14.61 1.09
C VAL A 490 4.82 14.29 2.50
N GLU A 491 3.68 13.62 2.63
CA GLU A 491 3.16 13.13 3.90
C GLU A 491 3.81 11.80 4.34
N GLY A 492 4.59 11.17 3.45
CA GLY A 492 5.23 9.87 3.68
C GLY A 492 4.28 8.70 3.38
N ARG A 493 3.19 8.93 2.64
CA ARG A 493 2.26 7.90 2.20
C ARG A 493 2.62 7.46 0.79
N ALA A 494 2.63 6.17 0.56
CA ALA A 494 2.85 5.62 -0.77
C ALA A 494 1.57 5.75 -1.61
N SER A 495 1.69 6.20 -2.86
CA SER A 495 0.60 6.22 -3.84
C SER A 495 0.36 4.83 -4.45
N ALA A 496 1.41 4.02 -4.52
CA ALA A 496 1.39 2.67 -5.08
C ALA A 496 2.31 1.72 -4.30
N CYS A 497 2.25 0.44 -4.65
CA CYS A 497 3.21 -0.56 -4.19
C CYS A 497 3.56 -1.54 -5.30
N ARG A 498 4.68 -2.24 -5.12
CA ARG A 498 5.07 -3.42 -5.91
C ARG A 498 5.27 -4.62 -4.99
N VAL A 499 5.06 -5.80 -5.52
CA VAL A 499 5.37 -7.05 -4.84
C VAL A 499 6.65 -7.60 -5.46
N HIS A 500 7.64 -7.91 -4.62
CA HIS A 500 8.88 -8.53 -5.11
C HIS A 500 8.59 -9.92 -5.68
N ASP A 501 9.17 -10.27 -6.84
CA ASP A 501 8.91 -11.52 -7.57
C ASP A 501 8.94 -12.78 -6.70
N MET A 502 9.93 -12.89 -5.82
CA MET A 502 10.05 -14.05 -4.92
C MET A 502 8.95 -14.10 -3.85
N VAL A 503 8.41 -12.94 -3.47
CA VAL A 503 7.23 -12.85 -2.58
C VAL A 503 5.98 -13.17 -3.37
N LEU A 504 5.91 -12.72 -4.63
CA LEU A 504 4.81 -13.04 -5.55
C LEU A 504 4.74 -14.56 -5.82
N ASP A 505 5.87 -15.22 -6.06
CA ASP A 505 5.96 -16.69 -6.17
C ASP A 505 5.37 -17.41 -4.94
N LEU A 506 5.72 -16.91 -3.75
CA LEU A 506 5.18 -17.46 -2.50
C LEU A 506 3.66 -17.31 -2.43
N ILE A 507 3.13 -16.08 -2.66
CA ILE A 507 1.69 -15.86 -2.55
C ILE A 507 0.90 -16.55 -3.66
N CYS A 508 1.45 -16.70 -4.87
CA CYS A 508 0.84 -17.48 -5.94
C CYS A 508 0.74 -18.97 -5.56
N SER A 509 1.81 -19.54 -4.97
CA SER A 509 1.79 -20.91 -4.48
C SER A 509 0.75 -21.09 -3.37
N LEU A 510 0.77 -20.24 -2.33
CA LEU A 510 -0.18 -20.29 -1.23
C LEU A 510 -1.63 -20.07 -1.70
N SER A 511 -1.83 -19.15 -2.64
CA SER A 511 -3.14 -18.85 -3.22
C SER A 511 -3.69 -20.04 -4.02
N SER A 512 -2.82 -20.75 -4.75
CA SER A 512 -3.18 -21.97 -5.48
C SER A 512 -3.52 -23.12 -4.52
N GLU A 513 -2.75 -23.32 -3.46
CA GLU A 513 -3.01 -24.33 -2.42
C GLU A 513 -4.37 -24.09 -1.73
N GLU A 514 -4.74 -22.84 -1.51
CA GLU A 514 -6.02 -22.46 -0.89
C GLU A 514 -7.17 -22.33 -1.90
N ASN A 515 -6.96 -22.56 -3.19
CA ASN A 515 -7.93 -22.32 -4.29
C ASN A 515 -8.55 -20.91 -4.20
N PHE A 516 -7.73 -19.89 -3.88
CA PHE A 516 -8.17 -18.53 -3.62
C PHE A 516 -8.22 -17.69 -4.91
N VAL A 517 -7.12 -17.62 -5.67
CA VAL A 517 -7.05 -16.95 -6.99
C VAL A 517 -6.63 -17.95 -8.05
N THR A 518 -7.31 -17.94 -9.18
CA THR A 518 -6.92 -18.66 -10.40
C THR A 518 -6.32 -17.67 -11.38
N VAL A 519 -5.05 -17.87 -11.74
CA VAL A 519 -4.33 -17.04 -12.70
C VAL A 519 -4.25 -17.78 -14.04
N LEU A 520 -4.62 -17.10 -15.12
CA LEU A 520 -4.47 -17.58 -16.50
C LEU A 520 -3.49 -16.66 -17.23
N ASP A 521 -2.39 -17.22 -17.70
CA ASP A 521 -1.27 -16.48 -18.29
C ASP A 521 -0.97 -16.82 -19.76
N GLY A 522 -1.85 -17.54 -20.41
CA GLY A 522 -1.73 -17.94 -21.82
C GLY A 522 -0.72 -19.05 -22.09
N THR A 523 0.10 -19.47 -21.13
CA THR A 523 1.13 -20.52 -21.31
C THR A 523 0.66 -21.91 -20.91
N VAL A 524 -0.39 -22.01 -20.13
CA VAL A 524 -0.89 -23.29 -19.60
C VAL A 524 -2.04 -23.82 -20.44
N GLN A 525 -1.79 -24.88 -21.21
CA GLN A 525 -2.80 -25.59 -22.01
C GLN A 525 -3.73 -26.51 -21.20
N SER A 526 -3.56 -26.61 -19.86
CA SER A 526 -4.33 -27.54 -19.05
C SER A 526 -5.60 -26.88 -18.51
N LYS A 527 -6.78 -27.43 -18.89
CA LYS A 527 -8.07 -27.06 -18.25
C LYS A 527 -7.96 -27.22 -16.74
N PRO A 528 -8.45 -26.25 -15.91
CA PRO A 528 -8.65 -26.55 -14.50
C PRO A 528 -9.44 -27.85 -14.39
N SER A 529 -9.02 -28.76 -13.52
CA SER A 529 -9.75 -30.01 -13.34
C SER A 529 -11.20 -29.68 -13.01
N SER A 530 -12.15 -30.44 -13.52
CA SER A 530 -13.60 -30.23 -13.37
C SER A 530 -14.10 -30.09 -11.93
N HIS A 531 -13.21 -30.25 -10.94
CA HIS A 531 -13.49 -30.15 -9.51
C HIS A 531 -13.05 -28.84 -8.88
N ILE A 532 -12.33 -27.94 -9.60
CA ILE A 532 -11.85 -26.67 -9.03
C ILE A 532 -12.93 -25.62 -9.21
N LYS A 533 -13.42 -25.07 -8.09
CA LYS A 533 -14.38 -23.98 -8.07
C LYS A 533 -13.65 -22.64 -8.17
N VAL A 534 -13.61 -22.04 -9.35
CA VAL A 534 -12.98 -20.73 -9.59
C VAL A 534 -13.83 -19.62 -8.99
N ARG A 535 -13.24 -18.80 -8.09
CA ARG A 535 -13.91 -17.67 -7.45
C ARG A 535 -13.33 -16.32 -7.83
N LEU A 536 -12.00 -16.20 -7.85
CA LEU A 536 -11.30 -15.02 -8.32
C LEU A 536 -10.45 -15.42 -9.52
N LEU A 537 -10.63 -14.72 -10.65
CA LEU A 537 -9.99 -15.02 -11.91
C LEU A 537 -9.15 -13.82 -12.37
N SER A 538 -7.91 -14.06 -12.70
CA SER A 538 -6.99 -13.08 -13.25
C SER A 538 -6.44 -13.55 -14.61
N PHE A 539 -6.53 -12.69 -15.61
CA PHE A 539 -5.91 -12.88 -16.92
C PHE A 539 -4.72 -11.94 -17.04
N GLN A 540 -3.51 -12.47 -17.19
CA GLN A 540 -2.28 -11.71 -17.06
C GLN A 540 -1.47 -11.49 -18.34
N ASN A 541 -1.79 -12.12 -19.46
CA ASN A 541 -1.08 -11.91 -20.74
C ASN A 541 -2.05 -12.04 -21.90
N SER A 542 -1.67 -11.53 -23.10
CA SER A 542 -2.44 -11.70 -24.33
C SER A 542 -2.57 -13.20 -24.62
N MET A 543 -3.81 -13.64 -24.69
CA MET A 543 -4.15 -15.04 -24.92
C MET A 543 -4.30 -15.28 -26.42
N SER A 544 -3.72 -16.35 -26.94
CA SER A 544 -3.93 -16.76 -28.31
C SER A 544 -5.40 -17.15 -28.56
N GLU A 545 -5.88 -17.09 -29.82
CA GLU A 545 -7.28 -17.39 -30.22
C GLU A 545 -7.84 -18.72 -29.69
N LEU A 546 -6.96 -19.66 -29.29
CA LEU A 546 -7.35 -20.96 -28.73
C LEU A 546 -7.95 -20.87 -27.33
N THR A 547 -7.77 -19.77 -26.62
CA THR A 547 -8.21 -19.61 -25.21
C THR A 547 -9.60 -18.97 -25.06
N THR A 548 -10.14 -18.36 -26.08
CA THR A 548 -11.53 -17.82 -26.09
C THR A 548 -12.57 -18.93 -25.88
N HIS A 549 -12.31 -20.17 -26.30
CA HIS A 549 -13.16 -21.34 -26.01
C HIS A 549 -13.11 -21.85 -24.56
N TRP A 550 -12.25 -21.26 -23.72
CA TRP A 550 -12.03 -21.71 -22.34
C TRP A 550 -13.04 -21.16 -21.34
N VAL A 551 -13.59 -19.98 -21.60
CA VAL A 551 -14.60 -19.38 -20.73
C VAL A 551 -15.98 -19.93 -21.12
N ASP A 552 -16.18 -21.22 -20.91
CA ASP A 552 -17.53 -21.73 -20.84
C ASP A 552 -18.17 -21.19 -19.55
N ALA A 553 -18.88 -20.09 -19.70
CA ALA A 553 -19.52 -19.35 -18.60
C ALA A 553 -20.46 -20.25 -17.77
N THR A 554 -20.96 -21.33 -18.36
CA THR A 554 -21.80 -22.33 -17.68
C THR A 554 -21.02 -23.15 -16.66
N SER A 555 -19.68 -23.16 -16.74
CA SER A 555 -18.81 -23.95 -15.86
C SER A 555 -18.33 -23.18 -14.60
N MET A 556 -18.59 -21.87 -14.47
CA MET A 556 -18.08 -21.02 -13.38
C MET A 556 -19.17 -20.22 -12.64
N PRO A 557 -20.23 -20.85 -12.12
CA PRO A 557 -21.34 -20.14 -11.47
C PRO A 557 -20.94 -19.44 -10.16
N GLN A 558 -19.77 -19.75 -9.59
CA GLN A 558 -19.29 -19.21 -8.32
C GLN A 558 -18.23 -18.10 -8.49
N LEU A 559 -18.09 -17.57 -9.72
CA LEU A 559 -17.13 -16.52 -10.01
C LEU A 559 -17.55 -15.19 -9.38
N ARG A 560 -16.68 -14.63 -8.50
CA ARG A 560 -16.92 -13.40 -7.76
C ARG A 560 -16.11 -12.21 -8.27
N SER A 561 -14.94 -12.49 -8.83
CA SER A 561 -14.02 -11.45 -9.28
C SER A 561 -13.38 -11.83 -10.61
N VAL A 562 -13.34 -10.87 -11.53
CA VAL A 562 -12.64 -10.96 -12.83
C VAL A 562 -11.74 -9.74 -12.97
N THR A 563 -10.48 -9.98 -13.30
CA THR A 563 -9.48 -8.95 -13.61
C THR A 563 -8.78 -9.29 -14.91
N LEU A 564 -8.75 -8.34 -15.82
CA LEU A 564 -8.01 -8.44 -17.08
C LEU A 564 -6.84 -7.46 -17.06
N PHE A 565 -5.67 -7.88 -17.54
CA PHE A 565 -4.50 -7.04 -17.70
C PHE A 565 -4.08 -6.98 -19.16
N ARG A 566 -4.43 -5.87 -19.85
CA ARG A 566 -4.03 -5.61 -21.27
C ARG A 566 -4.28 -6.78 -22.21
N THR A 567 -5.39 -7.47 -22.04
CA THR A 567 -5.74 -8.65 -22.83
C THR A 567 -6.87 -8.30 -23.81
N ASP A 568 -6.84 -8.90 -25.01
CA ASP A 568 -7.89 -8.80 -26.05
C ASP A 568 -8.94 -9.92 -25.91
N VAL A 569 -9.24 -10.35 -24.69
CA VAL A 569 -10.17 -11.45 -24.45
C VAL A 569 -11.60 -10.97 -24.61
N ASP A 570 -12.37 -11.56 -25.51
CA ASP A 570 -13.81 -11.32 -25.66
C ASP A 570 -14.59 -12.02 -24.54
N LEU A 571 -14.43 -11.50 -23.31
CA LEU A 571 -15.12 -11.97 -22.12
C LEU A 571 -16.55 -11.38 -22.01
N ILE A 572 -16.84 -10.35 -22.78
CA ILE A 572 -18.06 -9.54 -22.66
C ILE A 572 -19.29 -10.40 -22.93
N GLN A 573 -19.22 -11.34 -23.88
CA GLN A 573 -20.33 -12.27 -24.17
C GLN A 573 -20.62 -13.23 -23.01
N ALA A 574 -19.62 -13.54 -22.18
CA ALA A 574 -19.75 -14.45 -21.05
C ALA A 574 -20.22 -13.75 -19.76
N LEU A 575 -20.07 -12.42 -19.65
CA LEU A 575 -20.41 -11.65 -18.44
C LEU A 575 -21.82 -11.90 -17.91
N PRO A 576 -22.89 -11.99 -18.73
CA PRO A 576 -24.25 -12.20 -18.23
C PRO A 576 -24.44 -13.50 -17.44
N SER A 577 -23.53 -14.44 -17.56
CA SER A 577 -23.58 -15.73 -16.87
C SER A 577 -23.01 -15.67 -15.44
N PHE A 578 -22.22 -14.64 -15.10
CA PHE A 578 -21.55 -14.50 -13.80
C PHE A 578 -22.45 -13.76 -12.82
N GLN A 579 -23.54 -14.36 -12.40
CA GLN A 579 -24.60 -13.73 -11.62
C GLN A 579 -24.16 -13.20 -10.25
N ILE A 580 -23.11 -13.76 -9.65
CA ILE A 580 -22.60 -13.35 -8.31
C ILE A 580 -21.33 -12.53 -8.37
N LEU A 581 -20.99 -11.96 -9.54
CA LEU A 581 -19.79 -11.16 -9.74
C LEU A 581 -19.83 -9.90 -8.89
N ARG A 582 -18.77 -9.66 -8.09
CA ARG A 582 -18.60 -8.49 -7.22
C ARG A 582 -17.60 -7.50 -7.76
N VAL A 583 -16.54 -7.98 -8.40
CA VAL A 583 -15.46 -7.16 -8.96
C VAL A 583 -15.29 -7.47 -10.43
N LEU A 584 -15.41 -6.44 -11.25
CA LEU A 584 -15.05 -6.45 -12.66
C LEU A 584 -14.02 -5.34 -12.89
N ASP A 585 -12.79 -5.73 -13.17
CA ASP A 585 -11.69 -4.79 -13.38
C ASP A 585 -11.08 -5.04 -14.76
N LEU A 586 -11.28 -4.10 -15.66
CA LEU A 586 -10.85 -4.11 -17.07
C LEU A 586 -9.81 -3.02 -17.35
N GLU A 587 -9.17 -2.46 -16.31
CA GLU A 587 -8.24 -1.35 -16.43
C GLU A 587 -7.11 -1.65 -17.43
N GLY A 588 -6.94 -0.75 -18.40
CA GLY A 588 -5.90 -0.83 -19.43
C GLY A 588 -6.20 -1.83 -20.55
N CYS A 589 -7.42 -2.38 -20.61
CA CYS A 589 -7.84 -3.26 -21.71
C CYS A 589 -8.28 -2.42 -22.91
N ASN A 590 -7.76 -2.75 -24.10
CA ASN A 590 -8.18 -2.08 -25.31
C ASN A 590 -9.51 -2.68 -25.82
N LEU A 591 -10.63 -2.10 -25.39
CA LEU A 591 -11.96 -2.55 -25.78
C LEU A 591 -12.46 -1.90 -27.08
N GLY A 592 -11.65 -1.10 -27.79
CA GLY A 592 -12.13 -0.19 -28.86
C GLY A 592 -11.51 -0.35 -30.25
N GLU A 593 -10.60 -1.29 -30.54
CA GLU A 593 -9.92 -1.39 -31.85
C GLU A 593 -10.69 -2.13 -32.95
N SER A 594 -11.65 -2.97 -32.62
CA SER A 594 -12.57 -3.49 -33.62
C SER A 594 -13.67 -2.46 -33.87
N SER A 595 -14.01 -2.18 -35.11
CA SER A 595 -14.97 -1.18 -35.61
C SER A 595 -16.37 -1.16 -34.95
N HIS A 596 -16.58 -1.92 -33.88
CA HIS A 596 -17.79 -1.97 -33.10
C HIS A 596 -17.47 -1.51 -31.66
N LYS A 597 -18.10 -0.39 -31.25
CA LYS A 597 -18.11 0.07 -29.86
C LYS A 597 -18.55 -1.09 -28.97
N VAL A 598 -17.75 -1.39 -27.95
CA VAL A 598 -18.07 -2.46 -27.00
C VAL A 598 -19.39 -2.15 -26.30
N ASP A 599 -20.36 -3.02 -26.46
CA ASP A 599 -21.67 -2.90 -25.80
C ASP A 599 -21.59 -3.46 -24.37
N LEU A 600 -21.53 -2.56 -23.39
CA LEU A 600 -21.57 -2.90 -21.98
C LEU A 600 -23.01 -3.09 -21.44
N SER A 601 -24.03 -3.20 -22.29
CA SER A 601 -25.40 -3.44 -21.84
C SER A 601 -25.54 -4.71 -21.00
N CYS A 602 -24.69 -5.70 -21.24
CA CYS A 602 -24.62 -6.94 -20.46
C CYS A 602 -24.32 -6.74 -18.97
N VAL A 603 -23.68 -5.65 -18.58
CA VAL A 603 -23.36 -5.32 -17.18
C VAL A 603 -24.63 -5.14 -16.34
N GLU A 604 -25.77 -4.80 -16.94
CA GLU A 604 -27.06 -4.65 -16.25
C GLU A 604 -27.49 -5.90 -15.45
N ASN A 605 -27.01 -7.07 -15.84
CA ASN A 605 -27.36 -8.35 -15.21
C ASN A 605 -26.48 -8.69 -14.00
N LEU A 606 -25.39 -7.93 -13.77
CA LEU A 606 -24.43 -8.17 -12.70
C LEU A 606 -24.86 -7.48 -11.40
N LEU A 607 -26.02 -7.87 -10.87
CA LEU A 607 -26.67 -7.18 -9.74
C LEU A 607 -25.87 -7.19 -8.44
N HIS A 608 -24.89 -8.08 -8.29
CA HIS A 608 -23.98 -8.15 -7.14
C HIS A 608 -22.72 -7.30 -7.29
N LEU A 609 -22.56 -6.63 -8.45
CA LEU A 609 -21.34 -5.87 -8.73
C LEU A 609 -21.15 -4.71 -7.74
N ARG A 610 -19.93 -4.64 -7.16
CA ARG A 610 -19.52 -3.62 -6.21
C ARG A 610 -18.39 -2.75 -6.74
N TYR A 611 -17.51 -3.30 -7.56
CA TYR A 611 -16.41 -2.60 -8.18
C TYR A 611 -16.45 -2.75 -9.69
N LEU A 612 -16.47 -1.64 -10.41
CA LEU A 612 -16.34 -1.58 -11.86
C LEU A 612 -15.18 -0.65 -12.24
N GLY A 613 -14.08 -1.24 -12.68
CA GLY A 613 -12.87 -0.53 -13.14
C GLY A 613 -12.80 -0.52 -14.66
N LEU A 614 -12.97 0.66 -15.25
CA LEU A 614 -12.93 0.90 -16.69
C LEU A 614 -11.88 1.97 -17.05
N ARG A 615 -10.92 2.22 -16.17
CA ARG A 615 -9.85 3.18 -16.43
C ARG A 615 -9.03 2.74 -17.64
N ASP A 616 -8.73 3.67 -18.53
CA ASP A 616 -7.91 3.46 -19.74
C ASP A 616 -8.43 2.35 -20.65
N THR A 617 -9.79 2.24 -20.78
CA THR A 617 -10.44 1.19 -21.59
C THR A 617 -11.04 1.69 -22.89
N ARG A 618 -11.07 3.00 -23.17
CA ARG A 618 -11.72 3.64 -24.32
C ARG A 618 -13.18 3.24 -24.54
N VAL A 619 -13.90 3.00 -23.45
CA VAL A 619 -15.35 2.74 -23.50
C VAL A 619 -16.07 4.03 -23.88
N GLY A 620 -16.79 4.04 -24.99
CA GLY A 620 -17.42 5.26 -25.52
C GLY A 620 -18.62 5.73 -24.70
N ILE A 621 -19.58 4.88 -24.40
CA ILE A 621 -20.84 5.25 -23.72
C ILE A 621 -21.22 4.16 -22.71
N LEU A 622 -21.46 4.54 -21.46
CA LEU A 622 -22.01 3.64 -20.47
C LEU A 622 -23.52 3.45 -20.70
N PRO A 623 -24.06 2.24 -20.54
CA PRO A 623 -25.48 2.00 -20.71
C PRO A 623 -26.29 2.66 -19.58
N MET A 624 -27.49 3.14 -19.90
CA MET A 624 -28.45 3.69 -18.91
C MET A 624 -28.80 2.67 -17.82
N GLU A 625 -28.63 1.42 -18.11
CA GLU A 625 -28.89 0.28 -17.23
C GLU A 625 -27.93 0.19 -16.06
N ILE A 626 -26.78 0.89 -16.06
CA ILE A 626 -25.84 0.92 -14.93
C ILE A 626 -26.52 1.34 -13.62
N GLY A 627 -27.56 2.16 -13.68
CA GLY A 627 -28.37 2.55 -12.51
C GLY A 627 -29.14 1.38 -11.85
N LYS A 628 -29.08 0.16 -12.40
CA LYS A 628 -29.62 -1.05 -11.78
C LYS A 628 -28.64 -1.70 -10.80
N LEU A 629 -27.34 -1.37 -10.89
CA LEU A 629 -26.26 -1.95 -10.08
C LEU A 629 -26.21 -1.31 -8.68
N ARG A 630 -27.22 -1.56 -7.86
CA ARG A 630 -27.44 -0.84 -6.59
C ARG A 630 -26.37 -1.05 -5.55
N PHE A 631 -25.66 -2.18 -5.61
CA PHE A 631 -24.57 -2.50 -4.71
C PHE A 631 -23.21 -1.97 -5.18
N LEU A 632 -23.19 -1.24 -6.31
CA LEU A 632 -21.96 -0.66 -6.81
C LEU A 632 -21.42 0.35 -5.81
N GLU A 633 -20.21 0.08 -5.31
CA GLU A 633 -19.47 0.86 -4.33
C GLU A 633 -18.41 1.73 -5.01
N THR A 634 -17.81 1.26 -6.11
CA THR A 634 -16.76 1.97 -6.85
C THR A 634 -17.01 1.91 -8.36
N LEU A 635 -16.94 3.09 -9.00
CA LEU A 635 -16.97 3.26 -10.45
C LEU A 635 -15.77 4.12 -10.89
N ASP A 636 -14.81 3.51 -11.61
CA ASP A 636 -13.62 4.21 -12.13
C ASP A 636 -13.65 4.27 -13.67
N LEU A 637 -13.76 5.49 -14.21
CA LEU A 637 -13.89 5.78 -15.63
C LEU A 637 -12.75 6.66 -16.17
N ARG A 638 -11.72 6.92 -15.38
CA ARG A 638 -10.61 7.83 -15.74
C ARG A 638 -9.86 7.35 -16.98
N VAL A 639 -9.35 8.32 -17.78
CA VAL A 639 -8.48 8.09 -18.96
C VAL A 639 -9.17 7.25 -20.05
N GLY A 640 -10.52 7.19 -20.05
CA GLY A 640 -11.30 6.42 -21.04
C GLY A 640 -11.72 7.22 -22.27
N GLY A 641 -11.49 8.55 -22.29
CA GLY A 641 -11.97 9.47 -23.32
C GLY A 641 -13.50 9.59 -23.35
N SER A 642 -14.04 10.74 -23.02
CA SER A 642 -15.44 11.20 -23.17
C SER A 642 -16.54 10.16 -22.91
N ALA A 643 -16.42 9.35 -21.87
CA ALA A 643 -17.55 8.54 -21.45
C ALA A 643 -18.62 9.47 -20.85
N GLU A 644 -19.74 9.68 -21.54
CA GLU A 644 -20.90 10.33 -20.93
C GLU A 644 -21.41 9.48 -19.78
N VAL A 645 -21.42 10.06 -18.59
CA VAL A 645 -22.02 9.41 -17.42
C VAL A 645 -23.53 9.48 -17.54
N PRO A 646 -24.24 8.35 -17.69
CA PRO A 646 -25.69 8.37 -17.82
C PRO A 646 -26.37 8.89 -16.56
N SER A 647 -27.46 9.63 -16.73
CA SER A 647 -28.23 10.19 -15.61
C SER A 647 -28.76 9.15 -14.60
N SER A 648 -28.74 7.88 -14.97
CA SER A 648 -29.13 6.78 -14.08
C SER A 648 -28.13 6.48 -12.97
N VAL A 649 -26.87 6.96 -13.07
CA VAL A 649 -25.85 6.81 -12.01
C VAL A 649 -26.30 7.40 -10.68
N VAL A 650 -27.11 8.45 -10.69
CA VAL A 650 -27.67 9.07 -9.47
C VAL A 650 -28.55 8.11 -8.63
N ARG A 651 -28.85 6.91 -9.15
CA ARG A 651 -29.61 5.86 -8.45
C ARG A 651 -28.73 4.89 -7.66
N LEU A 652 -27.41 5.03 -7.76
CA LEU A 652 -26.43 4.18 -7.08
C LEU A 652 -26.21 4.63 -5.64
N GLY A 653 -27.19 4.45 -4.77
CA GLY A 653 -27.18 4.96 -3.40
C GLY A 653 -26.05 4.40 -2.49
N HIS A 654 -25.39 3.31 -2.87
CA HIS A 654 -24.25 2.72 -2.15
C HIS A 654 -22.89 3.13 -2.75
N LEU A 655 -22.88 3.97 -3.80
CA LEU A 655 -21.64 4.40 -4.44
C LEU A 655 -20.81 5.24 -3.46
N MET A 656 -19.61 4.75 -3.13
CA MET A 656 -18.66 5.42 -2.24
C MET A 656 -17.57 6.15 -3.03
N CYS A 657 -17.25 5.66 -4.24
CA CYS A 657 -16.18 6.24 -5.03
C CYS A 657 -16.62 6.38 -6.49
N LEU A 658 -16.53 7.60 -7.02
CA LEU A 658 -16.79 7.93 -8.42
C LEU A 658 -15.59 8.69 -9.01
N TYR A 659 -14.86 8.04 -9.89
CA TYR A 659 -13.75 8.61 -10.62
C TYR A 659 -14.13 8.82 -12.09
N VAL A 660 -14.06 10.04 -12.58
CA VAL A 660 -14.42 10.42 -13.95
C VAL A 660 -13.33 11.30 -14.58
N ASP A 661 -13.38 11.49 -15.88
CA ASP A 661 -12.51 12.40 -16.59
C ASP A 661 -12.97 13.88 -16.43
N PRO A 662 -12.06 14.87 -16.60
CA PRO A 662 -12.35 16.30 -16.38
C PRO A 662 -13.54 16.85 -17.19
N ASP A 663 -13.79 16.32 -18.38
CA ASP A 663 -14.86 16.80 -19.25
C ASP A 663 -16.26 16.29 -18.90
N VAL A 664 -16.35 15.38 -17.92
CA VAL A 664 -17.63 14.77 -17.54
C VAL A 664 -18.47 15.74 -16.71
N ARG A 665 -19.70 15.99 -17.18
CA ARG A 665 -20.71 16.75 -16.43
C ARG A 665 -21.62 15.83 -15.67
N LEU A 666 -21.87 16.14 -14.42
CA LEU A 666 -22.85 15.43 -13.60
C LEU A 666 -24.28 15.83 -13.93
N SER A 667 -25.15 14.86 -13.85
CA SER A 667 -26.60 15.05 -14.02
C SER A 667 -27.24 15.58 -12.73
N VAL A 668 -28.34 16.31 -12.88
CA VAL A 668 -29.23 16.65 -11.75
C VAL A 668 -29.69 15.39 -11.02
N GLY A 669 -29.69 15.41 -9.69
CA GLY A 669 -30.00 14.26 -8.84
C GLY A 669 -28.78 13.63 -8.16
N MET A 670 -27.57 14.17 -8.39
CA MET A 670 -26.34 13.64 -7.74
C MET A 670 -26.40 13.70 -6.20
N GLY A 671 -27.17 14.60 -5.62
CA GLY A 671 -27.41 14.66 -4.17
C GLY A 671 -27.99 13.36 -3.58
N ASN A 672 -28.49 12.44 -4.39
CA ASN A 672 -28.93 11.11 -3.94
C ASN A 672 -27.77 10.14 -3.63
N LEU A 673 -26.54 10.47 -4.06
CA LEU A 673 -25.35 9.65 -3.82
C LEU A 673 -24.80 9.88 -2.39
N VAL A 674 -25.65 9.70 -1.40
CA VAL A 674 -25.38 10.07 0.01
C VAL A 674 -24.22 9.29 0.65
N SER A 675 -23.82 8.18 0.08
CA SER A 675 -22.70 7.36 0.55
C SER A 675 -21.35 7.76 -0.05
N LEU A 676 -21.31 8.75 -0.94
CA LEU A 676 -20.12 9.10 -1.71
C LEU A 676 -19.04 9.69 -0.81
N GLU A 677 -17.88 9.06 -0.78
CA GLU A 677 -16.68 9.48 -0.02
C GLU A 677 -15.63 10.14 -0.92
N GLU A 678 -15.52 9.71 -2.19
CA GLU A 678 -14.55 10.25 -3.14
C GLU A 678 -15.22 10.58 -4.47
N LEU A 679 -15.03 11.81 -4.91
CA LEU A 679 -15.50 12.33 -6.20
C LEU A 679 -14.36 13.10 -6.87
N THR A 680 -13.92 12.62 -8.02
CA THR A 680 -12.77 13.25 -8.70
C THR A 680 -13.12 13.75 -10.09
N THR A 681 -12.54 14.92 -10.41
CA THR A 681 -12.43 15.53 -11.72
C THR A 681 -13.78 15.82 -12.38
N VAL A 682 -14.74 16.31 -11.61
CA VAL A 682 -16.08 16.64 -12.10
C VAL A 682 -16.19 18.09 -12.54
N LYS A 683 -16.78 18.31 -13.71
CA LYS A 683 -17.06 19.65 -14.23
C LYS A 683 -18.32 20.25 -13.60
N VAL A 684 -18.16 21.36 -12.87
CA VAL A 684 -19.23 22.11 -12.21
C VAL A 684 -19.22 23.57 -12.67
N GLY A 685 -20.32 24.31 -12.40
CA GLY A 685 -20.43 25.74 -12.79
C GLY A 685 -21.50 26.00 -13.84
N GLY A 686 -22.33 24.98 -14.15
CA GLY A 686 -23.41 25.13 -15.15
C GLY A 686 -24.74 25.60 -14.60
N THR A 687 -25.13 25.21 -13.39
CA THR A 687 -26.44 25.55 -12.81
C THR A 687 -26.41 25.54 -11.30
N VAL A 688 -27.11 26.49 -10.66
CA VAL A 688 -27.24 26.56 -9.18
C VAL A 688 -27.81 25.27 -8.55
N ALA A 689 -28.52 24.45 -9.31
CA ALA A 689 -29.10 23.20 -8.82
C ALA A 689 -28.04 22.17 -8.52
N ILE A 690 -27.04 21.98 -9.38
CA ILE A 690 -25.96 21.01 -9.22
C ILE A 690 -25.08 21.39 -8.05
N GLU A 691 -24.74 22.68 -7.91
CA GLU A 691 -23.91 23.14 -6.80
C GLU A 691 -24.61 22.94 -5.46
N LYS A 692 -25.94 23.15 -5.36
CA LYS A 692 -26.70 22.85 -4.14
C LYS A 692 -26.76 21.36 -3.80
N GLU A 693 -26.87 20.50 -4.82
CA GLU A 693 -26.89 19.06 -4.62
C GLU A 693 -25.53 18.53 -4.13
N LEU A 694 -24.42 19.14 -4.57
CA LEU A 694 -23.08 18.83 -4.06
C LEU A 694 -23.01 18.95 -2.54
N GLY A 695 -23.67 19.96 -1.96
CA GLY A 695 -23.71 20.15 -0.50
C GLY A 695 -24.52 19.10 0.27
N GLN A 696 -25.20 18.18 -0.41
CA GLN A 696 -25.90 17.03 0.21
C GLN A 696 -24.99 15.81 0.41
N LEU A 697 -23.82 15.79 -0.24
CA LEU A 697 -22.86 14.70 -0.19
C LEU A 697 -21.98 14.80 1.06
N ILE A 698 -22.58 14.75 2.23
CA ILE A 698 -21.94 15.04 3.53
C ILE A 698 -20.87 14.02 3.95
N GLU A 699 -20.78 12.87 3.27
CA GLU A 699 -19.75 11.85 3.52
C GLU A 699 -18.46 12.09 2.72
N LEU A 700 -18.45 13.07 1.79
CA LEU A 700 -17.28 13.37 0.96
C LEU A 700 -16.03 13.67 1.79
N ARG A 701 -14.96 13.00 1.43
CA ARG A 701 -13.62 13.10 1.98
C ARG A 701 -12.62 13.69 0.97
N VAL A 702 -12.75 13.28 -0.28
CA VAL A 702 -11.93 13.76 -1.39
C VAL A 702 -12.85 14.33 -2.46
N LEU A 703 -12.60 15.58 -2.81
CA LEU A 703 -13.33 16.27 -3.84
C LEU A 703 -12.37 16.97 -4.79
N GLN A 704 -12.47 16.61 -6.08
CA GLN A 704 -11.73 17.27 -7.15
C GLN A 704 -12.72 17.81 -8.18
N LEU A 705 -12.63 19.10 -8.45
CA LEU A 705 -13.57 19.82 -9.31
C LEU A 705 -12.84 20.55 -10.45
N GLU A 706 -13.43 20.53 -11.64
CA GLU A 706 -13.15 21.53 -12.68
C GLU A 706 -14.25 22.60 -12.65
N TRP A 707 -13.86 23.82 -12.34
CA TRP A 707 -14.78 24.92 -12.17
C TRP A 707 -14.84 25.81 -13.42
N THR A 708 -16.03 25.93 -14.05
CA THR A 708 -16.23 26.73 -15.25
C THR A 708 -17.26 27.86 -15.10
N GLY A 709 -17.84 28.03 -13.92
CA GLY A 709 -18.89 29.03 -13.65
C GLY A 709 -18.34 30.43 -13.42
N ASP A 710 -18.92 31.42 -14.08
CA ASP A 710 -18.57 32.83 -13.96
C ASP A 710 -19.66 33.64 -13.25
N ASP A 711 -20.81 33.04 -12.96
CA ASP A 711 -21.95 33.70 -12.29
C ASP A 711 -21.77 33.74 -10.77
N GLU A 712 -21.90 34.91 -10.14
CA GLU A 712 -21.72 35.10 -8.72
C GLU A 712 -22.70 34.27 -7.89
N SER A 713 -23.91 34.03 -8.39
CA SER A 713 -24.94 33.22 -7.69
C SER A 713 -24.54 31.73 -7.65
N VAL A 714 -23.93 31.24 -8.72
CA VAL A 714 -23.43 29.88 -8.85
C VAL A 714 -22.22 29.70 -7.93
N CYS A 715 -21.32 30.70 -7.93
CA CYS A 715 -20.15 30.72 -7.05
C CYS A 715 -20.54 30.71 -5.57
N SER A 716 -21.50 31.57 -5.18
CA SER A 716 -22.01 31.62 -3.80
C SER A 716 -22.65 30.29 -3.39
N SER A 717 -23.38 29.65 -4.29
CA SER A 717 -23.98 28.31 -4.04
C SER A 717 -22.95 27.25 -3.82
N LEU A 718 -21.83 27.24 -4.58
CA LEU A 718 -20.72 26.29 -4.38
C LEU A 718 -20.08 26.47 -3.00
N VAL A 719 -19.74 27.72 -2.62
CA VAL A 719 -19.10 27.98 -1.32
C VAL A 719 -20.00 27.54 -0.15
N VAL A 720 -21.31 27.80 -0.22
CA VAL A 720 -22.27 27.30 0.77
C VAL A 720 -22.27 25.76 0.82
N SER A 721 -22.26 25.11 -0.33
CA SER A 721 -22.25 23.67 -0.42
C SER A 721 -20.96 23.05 0.12
N LEU A 722 -19.80 23.63 -0.20
CA LEU A 722 -18.52 23.22 0.40
C LEU A 722 -18.50 23.39 1.92
N GLY A 723 -19.20 24.39 2.46
CA GLY A 723 -19.36 24.59 3.92
C GLY A 723 -20.15 23.45 4.62
N ASN A 724 -20.99 22.72 3.87
CA ASN A 724 -21.72 21.56 4.39
C ASN A 724 -20.86 20.29 4.45
N LEU A 725 -19.77 20.22 3.69
CA LEU A 725 -18.90 19.05 3.57
C LEU A 725 -17.91 18.96 4.74
N ARG A 726 -18.42 18.72 5.93
CA ARG A 726 -17.60 18.75 7.17
C ARG A 726 -16.56 17.64 7.29
N LYS A 727 -16.64 16.59 6.47
CA LYS A 727 -15.72 15.44 6.48
C LYS A 727 -14.60 15.57 5.44
N LEU A 728 -14.56 16.67 4.70
CA LEU A 728 -13.61 16.89 3.62
C LEU A 728 -12.17 16.95 4.15
N GLN A 729 -11.31 16.14 3.57
CA GLN A 729 -9.88 16.07 3.88
C GLN A 729 -9.01 16.60 2.73
N SER A 730 -9.49 16.46 1.49
CA SER A 730 -8.80 16.92 0.29
C SER A 730 -9.76 17.65 -0.62
N LEU A 731 -9.42 18.88 -0.99
CA LEU A 731 -10.14 19.71 -1.93
C LEU A 731 -9.19 20.22 -2.99
N ILE A 732 -9.44 19.83 -4.24
CA ILE A 732 -8.67 20.27 -5.40
C ILE A 732 -9.65 20.93 -6.38
N ILE A 733 -9.38 22.15 -6.78
CA ILE A 733 -10.23 22.92 -7.70
C ILE A 733 -9.37 23.43 -8.85
N PHE A 734 -9.69 23.00 -10.07
CA PHE A 734 -9.13 23.54 -11.32
C PHE A 734 -10.12 24.56 -11.86
N ARG A 735 -9.65 25.76 -12.17
CA ARG A 735 -10.47 26.79 -12.74
C ARG A 735 -9.98 27.23 -14.11
N GLN A 736 -10.86 27.17 -15.09
CA GLN A 736 -10.65 27.78 -16.39
C GLN A 736 -11.35 29.15 -16.46
N GLY A 737 -10.59 30.26 -16.59
CA GLY A 737 -11.15 31.59 -16.78
C GLY A 737 -10.87 32.63 -15.68
N GLY A 738 -11.05 33.91 -15.98
CA GLY A 738 -10.42 35.06 -15.31
C GLY A 738 -11.31 35.96 -14.44
N LEU A 739 -12.42 35.53 -13.82
CA LEU A 739 -13.27 36.43 -13.03
C LEU A 739 -13.02 36.40 -11.51
N ARG A 740 -13.41 37.51 -10.83
CA ARG A 740 -13.13 37.85 -9.45
C ARG A 740 -13.89 36.94 -8.47
N PHE A 741 -13.19 36.03 -7.85
CA PHE A 741 -13.74 35.08 -6.87
C PHE A 741 -13.51 35.49 -5.41
N ASP A 742 -12.77 36.55 -5.19
CA ASP A 742 -12.07 36.84 -3.94
C ASP A 742 -12.96 37.08 -2.74
N VAL A 743 -14.10 37.75 -2.95
CA VAL A 743 -15.00 38.14 -1.86
C VAL A 743 -15.80 36.94 -1.30
N ILE A 744 -16.01 35.93 -2.17
CA ILE A 744 -16.85 34.78 -1.84
C ILE A 744 -16.04 33.73 -1.07
N TRP A 745 -14.75 33.55 -1.41
CA TRP A 745 -13.88 32.63 -0.69
C TRP A 745 -13.66 33.00 0.78
N ASP A 746 -13.60 34.26 1.11
CA ASP A 746 -13.45 34.71 2.50
C ASP A 746 -14.64 34.31 3.40
N SER A 747 -15.78 33.95 2.81
CA SER A 747 -16.96 33.46 3.55
C SER A 747 -16.94 31.93 3.78
N TRP A 748 -16.07 31.19 3.11
CA TRP A 748 -15.98 29.75 3.33
C TRP A 748 -15.35 29.43 4.69
N VAL A 749 -15.95 28.49 5.39
CA VAL A 749 -15.40 27.93 6.63
C VAL A 749 -14.96 26.48 6.35
N PRO A 750 -13.67 26.26 6.10
CA PRO A 750 -13.18 24.93 5.82
C PRO A 750 -13.27 24.02 7.05
N PRO A 751 -13.43 22.70 6.83
CA PRO A 751 -13.42 21.75 7.94
C PRO A 751 -12.01 21.65 8.56
N PRO A 752 -11.90 21.50 9.90
CA PRO A 752 -10.59 21.45 10.60
C PRO A 752 -9.75 20.23 10.24
N HIS A 753 -10.35 19.24 9.57
CA HIS A 753 -9.69 18.01 9.11
C HIS A 753 -9.09 18.12 7.71
N LEU A 754 -9.21 19.30 7.05
CA LEU A 754 -8.65 19.52 5.72
C LEU A 754 -7.13 19.40 5.75
N ARG A 755 -6.59 18.51 4.92
CA ARG A 755 -5.16 18.20 4.79
C ARG A 755 -4.58 18.73 3.49
N THR A 756 -5.36 18.67 2.42
CA THR A 756 -4.95 19.11 1.10
C THR A 756 -5.90 20.18 0.59
N PHE A 757 -5.35 21.31 0.23
CA PHE A 757 -6.07 22.37 -0.47
C PHE A 757 -5.25 22.80 -1.67
N GLU A 758 -5.78 22.56 -2.88
CA GLU A 758 -5.20 22.99 -4.11
C GLU A 758 -6.21 23.82 -4.91
N PHE A 759 -5.85 25.03 -5.23
CA PHE A 759 -6.63 25.89 -6.08
C PHE A 759 -5.77 26.32 -7.26
N VAL A 760 -6.00 25.67 -8.41
CA VAL A 760 -5.36 25.99 -9.68
C VAL A 760 -6.22 26.98 -10.42
N GLY A 761 -5.94 28.24 -10.22
CA GLY A 761 -6.66 29.40 -10.69
C GLY A 761 -6.35 30.59 -9.78
N CYS A 762 -6.43 31.79 -10.31
CA CYS A 762 -5.91 32.96 -9.62
C CYS A 762 -6.91 33.62 -8.68
N THR A 763 -6.58 33.76 -7.41
CA THR A 763 -7.31 34.60 -6.43
C THR A 763 -6.69 35.99 -6.33
N LEU A 764 -7.45 37.03 -5.91
CA LEU A 764 -6.90 38.37 -5.79
C LEU A 764 -5.95 38.50 -4.59
N THR A 765 -6.38 37.97 -3.44
CA THR A 765 -5.66 38.00 -2.16
C THR A 765 -5.67 36.63 -1.50
N MET A 766 -4.78 36.42 -0.55
CA MET A 766 -4.74 35.20 0.26
C MET A 766 -6.04 35.07 1.08
N PRO A 767 -6.78 33.93 1.01
CA PRO A 767 -7.98 33.74 1.81
C PRO A 767 -7.70 33.79 3.31
N LYS A 768 -8.50 34.55 4.06
CA LYS A 768 -8.29 34.80 5.51
C LYS A 768 -8.40 33.57 6.40
N TRP A 769 -9.10 32.55 5.94
CA TRP A 769 -9.24 31.28 6.67
C TRP A 769 -7.99 30.39 6.58
N ILE A 770 -7.02 30.69 5.70
CA ILE A 770 -5.74 29.97 5.68
C ILE A 770 -4.88 30.43 6.85
N ASN A 771 -5.08 29.82 8.01
CA ASN A 771 -4.30 30.08 9.21
C ASN A 771 -4.29 28.88 10.16
N SER A 772 -3.36 28.86 11.10
CA SER A 772 -3.12 27.71 12.01
C SER A 772 -4.28 27.41 12.97
N SER A 773 -5.17 28.38 13.26
CA SER A 773 -6.30 28.17 14.16
C SER A 773 -7.47 27.47 13.45
N VAL A 774 -7.60 27.69 12.14
CA VAL A 774 -8.67 27.10 11.31
C VAL A 774 -8.21 25.77 10.71
N LEU A 775 -6.95 25.69 10.25
CA LEU A 775 -6.40 24.56 9.51
C LEU A 775 -5.18 23.93 10.20
N PRO A 776 -5.33 23.32 11.36
CA PRO A 776 -4.21 22.75 12.11
C PRO A 776 -3.59 21.52 11.43
N LEU A 777 -4.32 20.86 10.52
CA LEU A 777 -3.88 19.62 9.85
C LEU A 777 -3.50 19.82 8.38
N LEU A 778 -3.51 21.06 7.86
CA LEU A 778 -3.18 21.33 6.46
C LEU A 778 -1.73 20.95 6.18
N SER A 779 -1.54 19.99 5.31
CA SER A 779 -0.22 19.43 4.95
C SER A 779 0.22 19.81 3.53
N ILE A 780 -0.74 20.00 2.62
CA ILE A 780 -0.49 20.36 1.23
C ILE A 780 -1.29 21.62 0.89
N LEU A 781 -0.60 22.66 0.47
CA LEU A 781 -1.19 23.90 0.00
C LEU A 781 -0.64 24.26 -1.37
N ARG A 782 -1.53 24.36 -2.37
CA ARG A 782 -1.22 24.92 -3.70
C ARG A 782 -2.21 26.04 -4.00
N ILE A 783 -1.70 27.25 -4.23
CA ILE A 783 -2.53 28.41 -4.52
C ILE A 783 -1.80 29.43 -5.37
N GLU A 784 -2.52 30.05 -6.32
CA GLU A 784 -2.07 31.18 -7.10
C GLU A 784 -2.78 32.46 -6.62
N VAL A 785 -2.03 33.53 -6.31
CA VAL A 785 -2.54 34.75 -5.70
C VAL A 785 -2.01 35.98 -6.43
N LYS A 786 -2.92 36.85 -6.93
CA LYS A 786 -2.52 38.07 -7.66
C LYS A 786 -1.78 39.08 -6.80
N ARG A 787 -2.16 39.24 -5.54
CA ARG A 787 -1.58 40.20 -4.60
C ARG A 787 -1.23 39.50 -3.31
N VAL A 788 0.01 39.20 -3.15
CA VAL A 788 0.56 38.68 -1.91
C VAL A 788 1.14 39.84 -1.13
N GLN A 789 0.89 39.87 0.19
CA GLN A 789 1.58 40.71 1.15
C GLN A 789 2.66 39.85 1.83
N PRO A 790 3.91 39.86 1.32
CA PRO A 790 4.90 38.88 1.71
C PRO A 790 5.18 38.86 3.23
N GLU A 791 5.23 40.03 3.87
CA GLU A 791 5.48 40.18 5.29
C GLU A 791 4.35 39.59 6.18
N VAL A 792 3.11 39.58 5.70
CA VAL A 792 1.95 39.10 6.45
C VAL A 792 1.62 37.67 6.06
N ASP A 793 1.45 37.41 4.76
CA ASP A 793 0.96 36.13 4.27
C ASP A 793 1.96 34.99 4.50
N ILE A 794 3.25 35.23 4.25
CA ILE A 794 4.31 34.23 4.50
C ILE A 794 4.44 33.91 6.00
N GLN A 795 4.27 34.92 6.88
CA GLN A 795 4.27 34.67 8.33
C GLN A 795 3.06 33.88 8.79
N ILE A 796 1.89 34.08 8.20
CA ILE A 796 0.69 33.30 8.50
C ILE A 796 0.88 31.85 8.05
N LEU A 797 1.37 31.64 6.82
CA LEU A 797 1.67 30.32 6.29
C LEU A 797 2.76 29.61 7.12
N GLY A 798 3.79 30.36 7.54
CA GLY A 798 4.88 29.84 8.36
C GLY A 798 4.45 29.27 9.71
N LYS A 799 3.30 29.70 10.24
CA LYS A 799 2.72 29.20 11.50
C LYS A 799 1.87 27.94 11.35
N LEU A 800 1.64 27.43 10.11
CA LEU A 800 0.91 26.19 9.87
C LEU A 800 1.72 24.98 10.37
N PRO A 801 1.28 24.27 11.42
CA PRO A 801 2.12 23.29 12.11
C PRO A 801 2.32 22.00 11.33
N ALA A 802 1.41 21.65 10.42
CA ALA A 802 1.41 20.41 9.68
C ALA A 802 1.86 20.56 8.21
N LEU A 803 2.11 21.80 7.73
CA LEU A 803 2.39 22.08 6.32
C LEU A 803 3.71 21.43 5.88
N ARG A 804 3.65 20.59 4.85
CA ARG A 804 4.78 19.83 4.29
C ARG A 804 5.10 20.18 2.85
N PHE A 805 4.09 20.60 2.10
CA PHE A 805 4.19 21.03 0.72
C PHE A 805 3.55 22.42 0.56
N LEU A 806 4.30 23.34 0.01
CA LEU A 806 3.84 24.68 -0.32
C LEU A 806 4.15 25.00 -1.78
N TYR A 807 3.11 25.22 -2.58
CA TYR A 807 3.21 25.81 -3.89
C TYR A 807 2.46 27.15 -3.86
N LEU A 808 3.20 28.23 -3.94
CA LEU A 808 2.69 29.58 -3.96
C LEU A 808 3.13 30.30 -5.23
N GLU A 809 2.17 30.69 -6.03
CA GLU A 809 2.41 31.41 -7.28
C GLU A 809 1.81 32.81 -7.25
N THR A 810 2.53 33.80 -7.76
CA THR A 810 1.98 35.16 -7.96
C THR A 810 2.04 35.54 -9.44
N THR A 811 1.40 36.64 -9.83
CA THR A 811 1.41 37.07 -11.23
C THR A 811 2.75 37.69 -11.64
N LYS A 812 3.11 37.57 -12.92
CA LYS A 812 4.33 38.16 -13.48
C LYS A 812 4.43 39.69 -13.26
N ASP A 813 3.29 40.38 -13.17
CA ASP A 813 3.24 41.84 -12.91
C ASP A 813 3.70 42.20 -11.49
N GLN A 814 3.52 41.32 -10.53
CA GLN A 814 4.02 41.51 -9.14
C GLN A 814 5.51 41.20 -8.98
N TYR A 815 6.07 40.37 -9.84
CA TYR A 815 7.50 40.09 -9.84
C TYR A 815 8.36 41.36 -9.96
N THR A 816 7.90 42.36 -10.71
CA THR A 816 8.61 43.64 -10.91
C THR A 816 8.44 44.60 -9.74
N ARG A 817 7.51 44.34 -8.79
CA ARG A 817 7.13 45.27 -7.72
C ARG A 817 7.32 44.72 -6.30
N ALA A 818 7.57 43.42 -6.15
CA ALA A 818 7.66 42.79 -4.83
C ALA A 818 8.96 43.20 -4.11
N GLU A 819 8.82 43.73 -2.92
CA GLU A 819 9.92 43.84 -1.96
C GLU A 819 10.37 42.46 -1.52
N SER A 820 11.67 42.29 -1.21
CA SER A 820 12.20 41.03 -0.70
C SER A 820 11.51 40.64 0.61
N PHE A 821 11.08 39.40 0.76
CA PHE A 821 10.48 38.88 1.98
C PHE A 821 11.49 38.08 2.80
N ILE A 822 11.27 38.04 4.11
CA ILE A 822 12.08 37.27 5.05
C ILE A 822 11.16 36.25 5.74
N VAL A 823 11.58 35.00 5.80
CA VAL A 823 10.92 33.94 6.51
C VAL A 823 11.18 34.08 8.01
N GLY A 824 10.21 33.86 8.87
CA GLY A 824 10.44 33.88 10.34
C GLY A 824 11.40 32.78 10.81
N ALA A 825 12.17 33.02 11.86
CA ALA A 825 13.17 32.08 12.33
C ALA A 825 12.65 30.68 12.70
N ASP A 826 11.40 30.58 13.21
CA ASP A 826 10.79 29.29 13.58
C ASP A 826 9.65 28.90 12.60
N ALA A 827 9.63 29.52 11.41
CA ALA A 827 8.57 29.29 10.44
C ALA A 827 8.72 27.95 9.72
N PHE A 828 7.55 27.39 9.37
CA PHE A 828 7.46 26.15 8.58
C PHE A 828 8.14 24.94 9.23
N PRO A 829 7.76 24.52 10.42
CA PRO A 829 8.46 23.47 11.19
C PRO A 829 8.44 22.10 10.51
N CYS A 830 7.48 21.83 9.62
CA CYS A 830 7.29 20.55 8.97
C CYS A 830 7.48 20.57 7.45
N LEU A 831 7.76 21.74 6.85
CA LEU A 831 7.82 21.89 5.39
C LEU A 831 8.98 21.08 4.80
N ARG A 832 8.67 20.29 3.76
CA ARG A 832 9.65 19.48 3.02
C ARG A 832 9.89 20.01 1.62
N GLU A 833 8.85 20.50 0.98
CA GLU A 833 8.92 21.03 -0.39
C GLU A 833 8.31 22.43 -0.45
N CYS A 834 9.03 23.35 -1.04
CA CYS A 834 8.66 24.76 -1.16
C CYS A 834 8.86 25.25 -2.59
N TYR A 835 7.80 25.68 -3.24
CA TYR A 835 7.79 26.21 -4.60
C TYR A 835 7.22 27.64 -4.58
N LEU A 836 8.09 28.61 -4.85
CA LEU A 836 7.75 30.04 -4.87
C LEU A 836 7.88 30.58 -6.28
N TYR A 837 6.77 30.66 -7.03
CA TYR A 837 6.74 31.14 -8.40
C TYR A 837 6.52 32.65 -8.46
N TYR A 838 7.37 33.34 -9.20
CA TYR A 838 7.37 34.79 -9.40
C TYR A 838 7.54 35.63 -8.13
N PHE A 839 8.10 35.05 -7.06
CA PHE A 839 8.52 35.79 -5.88
C PHE A 839 9.95 36.28 -6.05
N GLN A 840 10.17 37.58 -5.86
CA GLN A 840 11.50 38.16 -5.81
C GLN A 840 12.13 37.80 -4.45
N THR A 841 13.28 37.16 -4.51
CA THR A 841 14.03 36.80 -3.33
C THR A 841 15.05 37.88 -2.99
N GLY A 842 15.09 38.34 -1.73
CA GLY A 842 16.09 39.26 -1.20
C GLY A 842 17.21 38.52 -0.46
N PRO A 843 18.26 39.22 0.00
CA PRO A 843 19.34 38.62 0.78
C PRO A 843 18.81 38.09 2.12
N SER A 844 19.37 36.96 2.57
CA SER A 844 19.10 36.34 3.88
C SER A 844 17.64 35.93 4.12
N ILE A 845 16.97 35.38 3.12
CA ILE A 845 15.56 34.98 3.18
C ILE A 845 15.31 33.93 4.27
N PHE A 846 16.25 32.99 4.45
CA PHE A 846 16.14 31.88 5.38
C PHE A 846 17.04 32.09 6.61
N PRO A 847 16.52 32.67 7.70
CA PRO A 847 17.27 32.78 8.95
C PRO A 847 17.51 31.40 9.58
N ARG A 848 18.46 31.31 10.48
CA ARG A 848 18.73 30.07 11.22
C ARG A 848 17.47 29.59 11.96
N GLY A 849 17.15 28.31 11.81
CA GLY A 849 15.97 27.69 12.41
C GLY A 849 14.72 27.67 11.53
N ALA A 850 14.67 28.45 10.44
CA ALA A 850 13.60 28.37 9.49
C ALA A 850 13.63 27.07 8.69
N MET A 851 12.47 26.50 8.37
CA MET A 851 12.29 25.33 7.50
C MET A 851 13.25 24.15 7.79
N PRO A 852 13.36 23.65 9.03
CA PRO A 852 14.40 22.69 9.42
C PRO A 852 14.32 21.34 8.69
N ARG A 853 13.21 21.05 8.04
CA ARG A 853 12.95 19.79 7.30
C ARG A 853 12.88 19.96 5.78
N LEU A 854 13.22 21.14 5.26
CA LEU A 854 13.10 21.44 3.83
C LEU A 854 14.09 20.59 3.02
N GLU A 855 13.55 19.79 2.11
CA GLU A 855 14.32 18.90 1.22
C GLU A 855 14.43 19.46 -0.22
N VAL A 856 13.37 20.10 -0.69
CA VAL A 856 13.27 20.66 -2.04
C VAL A 856 12.88 22.13 -1.98
N LEU A 857 13.64 22.97 -2.65
CA LEU A 857 13.38 24.42 -2.76
C LEU A 857 13.37 24.84 -4.22
N TYR A 858 12.29 25.48 -4.66
CA TYR A 858 12.19 26.18 -5.96
C TYR A 858 11.92 27.66 -5.73
N PHE A 859 12.70 28.52 -6.36
CA PHE A 859 12.50 29.97 -6.29
C PHE A 859 13.00 30.68 -7.54
N PHE A 860 12.56 31.93 -7.69
CA PHE A 860 13.01 32.85 -8.73
C PHE A 860 14.03 33.84 -8.18
N ALA A 861 15.07 34.17 -8.95
CA ALA A 861 16.04 35.17 -8.58
C ALA A 861 16.47 36.01 -9.78
N ARG A 862 16.82 37.27 -9.55
CA ARG A 862 17.42 38.11 -10.57
C ARG A 862 18.90 37.77 -10.71
N ALA A 863 19.35 37.53 -11.95
CA ALA A 863 20.71 37.16 -12.23
C ALA A 863 21.71 38.24 -11.76
N LEU A 864 21.36 39.53 -11.91
CA LEU A 864 22.19 40.68 -11.48
C LEU A 864 22.48 40.69 -9.97
N HIS A 865 21.50 40.37 -9.13
CA HIS A 865 21.65 40.36 -7.66
C HIS A 865 22.56 39.21 -7.19
N ILE A 866 22.49 38.05 -7.84
CA ILE A 866 23.37 36.92 -7.54
C ILE A 866 24.79 37.17 -8.06
N ALA A 867 24.96 37.60 -9.32
CA ALA A 867 26.25 37.90 -9.92
C ALA A 867 26.99 39.05 -9.21
N GLY A 868 26.25 40.05 -8.69
CA GLY A 868 26.81 41.16 -7.90
C GLY A 868 27.28 40.79 -6.52
N GLY A 869 27.09 39.57 -6.05
CA GLY A 869 27.42 39.12 -4.73
C GLY A 869 26.51 39.68 -3.61
N GLU A 870 25.41 40.34 -3.99
CA GLU A 870 24.45 40.94 -3.06
C GLU A 870 23.46 39.94 -2.47
N LEU A 871 23.36 38.71 -3.00
CA LEU A 871 22.37 37.72 -2.61
C LEU A 871 22.99 36.51 -1.90
N ASP A 872 23.11 36.60 -0.59
CA ASP A 872 23.22 35.42 0.25
C ASP A 872 21.80 34.92 0.59
N VAL A 873 21.37 33.86 -0.07
CA VAL A 873 20.02 33.30 0.13
C VAL A 873 19.88 32.61 1.49
N GLY A 874 20.99 32.37 2.22
CA GLY A 874 20.98 31.67 3.51
C GLY A 874 20.66 30.16 3.37
N MET A 875 21.03 29.55 2.24
CA MET A 875 20.80 28.11 2.00
C MET A 875 21.54 27.23 3.00
N ASP A 876 22.69 27.69 3.51
CA ASP A 876 23.49 27.01 4.54
C ASP A 876 22.73 26.85 5.88
N HIS A 877 21.68 27.65 6.08
CA HIS A 877 20.80 27.53 7.25
C HIS A 877 19.73 26.45 7.13
N LEU A 878 19.60 25.77 5.96
CA LEU A 878 18.59 24.75 5.65
C LEU A 878 19.18 23.33 5.80
N PRO A 879 19.19 22.72 6.99
CA PRO A 879 20.01 21.53 7.27
C PRO A 879 19.59 20.27 6.52
N SER A 880 18.33 20.20 6.02
CA SER A 880 17.79 19.02 5.33
C SER A 880 17.79 19.13 3.80
N LEU A 881 18.30 20.21 3.24
CA LEU A 881 18.21 20.54 1.81
C LEU A 881 18.91 19.50 0.94
N ARG A 882 18.20 18.98 -0.07
CA ARG A 882 18.67 17.95 -1.02
C ARG A 882 18.65 18.40 -2.47
N ARG A 883 17.72 19.27 -2.82
CA ARG A 883 17.52 19.77 -4.19
C ARG A 883 17.16 21.23 -4.15
N VAL A 884 17.79 21.99 -5.02
CA VAL A 884 17.46 23.40 -5.24
C VAL A 884 17.24 23.62 -6.74
N MET A 885 16.14 24.26 -7.06
CA MET A 885 15.76 24.65 -8.41
C MET A 885 15.64 26.16 -8.44
N VAL A 886 16.35 26.80 -9.35
CA VAL A 886 16.39 28.26 -9.46
C VAL A 886 16.07 28.68 -10.88
N SER A 887 15.04 29.53 -11.05
CA SER A 887 14.80 30.22 -12.31
C SER A 887 15.48 31.58 -12.26
N LEU A 888 16.44 31.79 -13.15
CA LEU A 888 17.16 33.07 -13.31
C LEU A 888 16.44 33.98 -14.30
N CYS A 889 15.99 35.12 -13.82
CA CYS A 889 15.33 36.13 -14.67
C CYS A 889 16.29 37.18 -15.13
N PRO A 890 16.45 37.42 -16.48
CA PRO A 890 17.21 38.53 -17.02
C PRO A 890 16.49 39.86 -16.85
N GLU A 891 17.17 40.93 -16.54
CA GLU A 891 16.64 42.30 -16.74
C GLU A 891 16.83 42.73 -18.20
N LYS A 892 16.05 43.74 -18.65
CA LYS A 892 15.91 44.12 -20.07
C LYS A 892 17.23 44.34 -20.87
N ASP A 893 18.34 44.49 -20.18
CA ASP A 893 19.66 44.76 -20.80
C ASP A 893 20.75 43.76 -20.35
N ASP A 894 20.36 42.62 -19.69
CA ASP A 894 21.34 41.67 -19.19
C ASP A 894 21.95 40.81 -20.30
N ILE A 895 23.26 40.89 -20.38
CA ILE A 895 24.11 40.05 -21.19
C ILE A 895 24.06 38.61 -20.68
N ILE A 896 24.03 37.64 -21.55
CA ILE A 896 24.03 36.18 -21.26
C ILE A 896 25.12 35.81 -20.23
N ASP A 897 26.23 36.51 -20.24
CA ASP A 897 27.36 36.31 -19.30
C ASP A 897 26.98 36.42 -17.82
N LYS A 898 25.97 37.23 -17.45
CA LYS A 898 25.54 37.40 -16.06
C LYS A 898 24.64 36.27 -15.57
N ILE A 899 23.90 35.62 -16.46
CA ILE A 899 23.11 34.43 -16.12
C ILE A 899 24.07 33.29 -15.81
N ASP A 900 25.10 33.10 -16.62
CA ASP A 900 26.12 32.09 -16.39
C ASP A 900 26.91 32.33 -15.08
N GLU A 901 27.25 33.60 -14.80
CA GLU A 901 27.90 33.98 -13.54
C GLU A 901 27.00 33.71 -12.33
N ALA A 902 25.74 34.09 -12.39
CA ALA A 902 24.74 33.81 -11.35
C ALA A 902 24.54 32.29 -11.13
N ALA A 903 24.43 31.53 -12.22
CA ALA A 903 24.34 30.10 -12.18
C ALA A 903 25.57 29.43 -11.52
N ALA A 904 26.77 29.96 -11.85
CA ALA A 904 27.99 29.49 -11.22
C ALA A 904 28.05 29.78 -9.72
N MET A 905 27.56 30.94 -9.28
CA MET A 905 27.48 31.33 -7.85
C MET A 905 26.53 30.42 -7.08
N VAL A 906 25.35 30.13 -7.62
CA VAL A 906 24.37 29.22 -6.99
C VAL A 906 24.96 27.81 -6.84
N ARG A 907 25.64 27.31 -7.87
CA ARG A 907 26.34 26.02 -7.83
C ARG A 907 27.45 26.00 -6.79
N LEU A 908 28.19 27.10 -6.65
CA LEU A 908 29.27 27.24 -5.66
C LEU A 908 28.69 27.19 -4.22
N SER A 909 27.63 27.93 -3.93
CA SER A 909 26.95 27.93 -2.64
C SER A 909 26.46 26.52 -2.27
N ALA A 910 25.90 25.77 -3.23
CA ALA A 910 25.52 24.39 -2.99
C ALA A 910 26.70 23.44 -2.76
N ALA A 911 27.84 23.69 -3.39
CA ALA A 911 29.05 22.86 -3.23
C ALA A 911 29.65 22.99 -1.82
N VAL A 912 29.48 24.15 -1.18
CA VAL A 912 29.91 24.42 0.20
C VAL A 912 28.92 23.90 1.23
N HIS A 913 27.64 23.73 0.85
CA HIS A 913 26.59 23.26 1.75
C HIS A 913 26.90 21.84 2.30
N PRO A 914 26.65 21.54 3.62
CA PRO A 914 26.97 20.24 4.23
C PRO A 914 26.37 19.03 3.49
N ASN A 915 25.15 19.15 2.96
CA ASN A 915 24.46 18.09 2.23
C ASN A 915 24.73 18.05 0.73
N ARG A 916 25.44 19.05 0.17
CA ARG A 916 25.72 19.21 -1.27
C ARG A 916 24.46 18.97 -2.11
N PRO A 917 23.41 19.81 -1.99
CA PRO A 917 22.15 19.62 -2.69
C PRO A 917 22.36 19.64 -4.21
N ALA A 918 21.55 18.86 -4.93
CA ALA A 918 21.52 18.89 -6.39
C ALA A 918 20.93 20.23 -6.84
N ILE A 919 21.62 20.92 -7.78
CA ILE A 919 21.18 22.21 -8.32
C ILE A 919 20.67 22.01 -9.75
N ILE A 920 19.49 22.55 -10.02
CA ILE A 920 18.91 22.69 -11.35
C ILE A 920 18.66 24.17 -11.58
N VAL A 921 19.27 24.73 -12.61
CA VAL A 921 19.10 26.13 -13.01
C VAL A 921 18.28 26.14 -14.30
N PHE A 922 17.20 26.88 -14.32
CA PHE A 922 16.33 27.07 -15.46
C PHE A 922 16.55 28.46 -16.07
N ASP A 923 16.66 28.54 -17.41
CA ASP A 923 16.66 29.78 -18.16
C ASP A 923 15.20 30.17 -18.43
N PHE A 924 14.84 31.41 -18.12
CA PHE A 924 13.47 31.94 -18.16
C PHE A 924 12.76 31.88 -19.53
N TYR A 925 13.46 31.52 -20.60
CA TYR A 925 12.92 31.59 -21.98
C TYR A 925 12.37 30.25 -22.55
N LEU A 926 12.48 29.15 -21.85
CA LEU A 926 11.97 27.88 -22.39
C LEU A 926 10.71 27.41 -21.58
N PRO A 927 9.61 27.05 -22.27
CA PRO A 927 8.57 26.22 -21.66
C PRO A 927 9.28 24.91 -21.30
N THR A 928 9.43 24.69 -20.04
CA THR A 928 10.27 23.61 -19.51
C THR A 928 9.62 22.24 -19.73
N GLU A 929 10.42 21.26 -20.12
CA GLU A 929 10.07 19.84 -20.14
C GLU A 929 9.42 19.39 -18.80
N TRP A 930 9.60 20.17 -17.75
CA TRP A 930 9.03 19.95 -16.42
C TRP A 930 7.52 20.23 -16.34
N GLU A 931 7.00 21.19 -17.06
CA GLU A 931 5.55 21.40 -17.17
C GLU A 931 4.90 20.23 -17.92
N GLN A 932 5.62 19.61 -18.86
CA GLN A 932 5.19 18.39 -19.54
C GLN A 932 5.27 17.15 -18.61
N GLU A 933 6.35 16.97 -17.81
CA GLU A 933 6.45 15.88 -16.86
C GLU A 933 5.45 16.00 -15.69
N GLU A 934 5.10 17.20 -15.29
CA GLU A 934 4.07 17.44 -14.26
C GLU A 934 2.65 17.25 -14.83
N GLU A 935 2.41 17.57 -16.10
CA GLU A 935 1.17 17.22 -16.81
C GLU A 935 1.05 15.70 -17.06
N GLU A 936 2.14 15.01 -17.40
CA GLU A 936 2.15 13.55 -17.55
C GLU A 936 1.98 12.81 -16.22
N ARG A 937 2.38 13.40 -15.10
CA ARG A 937 2.12 12.85 -13.75
C ARG A 937 0.70 13.12 -13.24
N ARG A 938 -0.03 14.02 -13.87
CA ARG A 938 -1.48 14.28 -13.62
C ARG A 938 -2.35 13.36 -14.45
#